data_4de04794d55f7e24afff4d0e7a12e880
#
_entry.id   4de04794d55f7e24afff4d0e7a12e880
#
_cell.length_a   1.000
_cell.length_b   1.000
_cell.length_c   1.000
_cell.angle_alpha   90.00
_cell.angle_beta   90.00
_cell.angle_gamma   90.00
#
_symmetry.space_group_name_H-M   'P 1'
#
loop_
_entity.id
_entity.type
_entity.pdbx_description
1 polymer ?
#
loop_
_entity_poly.entity_id
_entity_poly.type
_entity_poly.pdbx_seq_one_letter_code
_entity_poly.pdbx_strand_id
1 'polypeptide(L)'
;MRAIWCAGLGLLVGAVLPTTARAQARDTLVKRDTVKADSLAKRDTTLKIVPAVGADTTRPKVPLPADTLPRDTIKAPIAHAEEPITADTTGSYHLDRAQIFASGAQNVGDLLERLPGITELRTGWMVAPATATYLGDAARVRVFVDGLEYQSLDPHANGTIDYARIPLWPVEAITVERSASEVRVYLNTWRVDRTTPYTRTDITTGDHQTNLYRGYFGRRFKHGELLQFGVEQFGTAPTPGGATSDQLSLMGRVGWARGAFSADAYLLQVHSHRGAIVDAVSADSIAAQDATRRDAYVRLGYGTPDHGPWLQGVASTARYAFSGGSVAGATTTDTASVKGDTIYSGAQYLLTGGLTRWGLRLSGAARYFASFDRGPSDSTTVPNPDTTATDSIRVPCCRKHGRMVPSVRASYNWWRLSLAAYGEGQGVDSVSRREVSAQFRAFSFLRFSGAMGTARDARIQDTLLTPAYRRLEAGLRIHDFWVGGGTIMRGAAALAAPTLVNDSLTMAREPSATATFITLQGRVWKGIHADAFALKWSDSTGLYRPQYQTHSLLYISTALLDRFPRNTFHFYLGLTHEYRSATYFPLGDAGVERVPGYRTIGAQLEIRIERAVLSYRFTNALGEKYSQVPGFLMPRQSSVYGVRWEFWN
;
A
#
# COMPACT_ATOMS: atom_id res chain seq x y z
N MET A 1 -39.20 13.45 -6.50
CA MET A 1 -38.37 12.53 -5.67
C MET A 1 -36.87 12.64 -5.97
N ARG A 2 -36.33 13.75 -6.45
CA ARG A 2 -34.88 13.93 -6.77
C ARG A 2 -34.13 14.90 -5.83
N ALA A 3 -34.79 15.48 -4.84
CA ALA A 3 -34.21 16.53 -4.00
C ALA A 3 -33.89 16.10 -2.54
N ILE A 4 -34.26 14.91 -2.10
CA ILE A 4 -34.19 14.51 -0.68
C ILE A 4 -32.91 13.76 -0.34
N TRP A 5 -32.18 13.23 -1.32
CA TRP A 5 -30.95 12.43 -1.07
C TRP A 5 -29.66 13.25 -0.94
N CYS A 6 -29.65 14.51 -1.38
CA CYS A 6 -28.45 15.36 -1.23
C CYS A 6 -28.32 16.04 0.14
N ALA A 7 -29.40 16.10 0.93
CA ALA A 7 -29.38 16.80 2.22
C ALA A 7 -28.85 15.95 3.38
N GLY A 8 -28.88 14.63 3.27
CA GLY A 8 -28.47 13.72 4.36
C GLY A 8 -26.95 13.56 4.54
N LEU A 9 -26.16 13.76 3.50
CA LEU A 9 -24.70 13.63 3.56
C LEU A 9 -23.98 14.93 3.95
N GLY A 10 -24.65 16.07 3.86
CA GLY A 10 -24.07 17.37 4.21
C GLY A 10 -23.91 17.61 5.71
N LEU A 11 -24.67 16.92 6.54
CA LEU A 11 -24.73 17.17 8.00
C LEU A 11 -23.64 16.44 8.81
N LEU A 12 -22.99 15.42 8.27
CA LEU A 12 -21.91 14.70 8.97
C LEU A 12 -20.49 15.24 8.67
N VAL A 13 -20.34 16.10 7.66
CA VAL A 13 -19.04 16.67 7.25
C VAL A 13 -18.83 18.10 7.78
N GLY A 14 -19.87 18.72 8.31
CA GLY A 14 -19.85 20.12 8.75
C GLY A 14 -19.28 20.41 10.15
N ALA A 15 -18.94 19.40 10.95
CA ALA A 15 -18.69 19.55 12.39
C ALA A 15 -17.21 19.65 12.82
N VAL A 16 -16.27 19.84 11.89
CA VAL A 16 -14.85 20.05 12.28
C VAL A 16 -14.29 21.27 11.55
N LEU A 17 -14.64 22.45 12.03
CA LEU A 17 -13.88 23.67 11.78
C LEU A 17 -12.97 23.94 13.00
N PRO A 18 -11.69 24.23 12.83
CA PRO A 18 -10.86 24.65 13.93
C PRO A 18 -11.18 26.10 14.29
N THR A 19 -11.80 26.31 15.42
CA THR A 19 -11.79 27.60 16.08
C THR A 19 -10.39 27.84 16.67
N THR A 20 -9.72 28.83 16.17
CA THR A 20 -8.46 29.35 16.76
C THR A 20 -8.75 29.89 18.15
N ALA A 21 -8.49 29.10 19.19
CA ALA A 21 -8.46 29.55 20.58
C ALA A 21 -7.08 30.15 20.87
N ARG A 22 -7.02 31.46 21.00
CA ARG A 22 -5.92 32.17 21.65
C ARG A 22 -5.89 31.79 23.13
N ALA A 23 -4.86 31.05 23.54
CA ALA A 23 -4.58 30.79 24.94
C ALA A 23 -3.96 32.06 25.55
N GLN A 24 -4.72 32.73 26.42
CA GLN A 24 -4.20 33.67 27.38
C GLN A 24 -3.63 32.90 28.56
N ALA A 25 -2.31 33.07 28.79
CA ALA A 25 -1.67 32.58 29.99
C ALA A 25 -2.23 33.33 31.21
N ARG A 26 -2.76 32.61 32.18
CA ARG A 26 -2.99 33.11 33.54
C ARG A 26 -2.10 32.30 34.46
N ASP A 27 -1.08 33.02 34.99
CA ASP A 27 -0.32 32.62 36.17
C ASP A 27 -1.26 32.38 37.36
N THR A 28 -1.25 31.20 37.92
CA THR A 28 -1.73 30.98 39.26
C THR A 28 -0.67 30.19 40.05
N LEU A 29 0.00 30.91 40.92
CA LEU A 29 0.84 30.42 42.02
C LEU A 29 0.02 29.44 42.89
N VAL A 30 0.41 28.16 42.93
CA VAL A 30 -0.09 27.21 43.91
C VAL A 30 1.02 27.01 44.96
N LYS A 31 0.63 27.31 46.20
CA LYS A 31 1.41 27.14 47.44
C LYS A 31 1.86 25.69 47.61
N ARG A 32 3.14 25.52 47.93
CA ARG A 32 3.70 24.28 48.48
C ARG A 32 3.22 24.09 49.91
N ASP A 33 2.50 23.00 50.16
CA ASP A 33 2.35 22.44 51.50
C ASP A 33 3.44 21.38 51.74
N THR A 34 4.26 21.69 52.74
CA THR A 34 5.30 20.81 53.27
C THR A 34 4.66 19.78 54.17
N VAL A 35 4.70 18.51 53.79
CA VAL A 35 4.35 17.39 54.68
C VAL A 35 5.66 16.87 55.30
N LYS A 36 5.66 16.86 56.64
CA LYS A 36 6.73 16.39 57.52
C LYS A 36 7.02 14.90 57.28
N ALA A 37 8.32 14.60 57.20
CA ALA A 37 8.85 13.26 57.28
C ALA A 37 8.76 12.76 58.74
N ASP A 38 8.09 11.66 58.94
CA ASP A 38 8.19 10.89 60.20
C ASP A 38 9.10 9.69 60.01
N SER A 39 9.99 9.57 60.95
CA SER A 39 11.03 8.57 61.11
C SER A 39 10.44 7.19 61.42
N LEU A 40 10.81 6.13 60.69
CA LEU A 40 10.66 4.78 61.18
C LEU A 40 11.84 3.88 60.87
N ALA A 41 12.48 3.56 61.97
CA ALA A 41 13.11 2.30 62.37
C ALA A 41 13.95 1.50 61.37
N LYS A 42 15.23 1.47 61.68
CA LYS A 42 16.19 0.43 61.33
C LYS A 42 15.65 -0.97 61.62
N ARG A 43 15.66 -1.84 60.65
CA ARG A 43 15.64 -3.30 60.82
C ARG A 43 16.92 -3.88 60.22
N ASP A 44 17.82 -4.28 61.09
CA ASP A 44 18.94 -5.17 60.79
C ASP A 44 18.41 -6.50 60.28
N THR A 45 18.81 -6.86 59.06
CA THR A 45 18.70 -8.23 58.57
C THR A 45 20.06 -8.72 58.10
N THR A 46 20.76 -9.33 59.01
CA THR A 46 21.93 -10.21 58.71
C THR A 46 21.42 -11.39 57.89
N LEU A 47 21.80 -11.44 56.62
CA LEU A 47 21.61 -12.61 55.75
C LEU A 47 22.52 -13.72 56.21
N LYS A 48 21.98 -14.74 56.89
CA LYS A 48 22.62 -16.02 57.07
C LYS A 48 22.65 -16.78 55.71
N ILE A 49 23.82 -17.00 55.19
CA ILE A 49 24.06 -17.88 54.05
C ILE A 49 23.80 -19.31 54.54
N VAL A 50 22.75 -19.93 54.01
CA VAL A 50 22.46 -21.36 54.21
C VAL A 50 23.10 -22.11 53.01
N PRO A 51 23.89 -23.19 53.23
CA PRO A 51 24.50 -23.93 52.14
C PRO A 51 23.44 -24.65 51.29
N ALA A 52 23.68 -24.71 49.98
CA ALA A 52 22.81 -25.36 49.00
C ALA A 52 22.61 -26.86 49.34
N VAL A 53 21.39 -27.20 49.70
CA VAL A 53 20.93 -28.59 49.74
C VAL A 53 20.56 -29.03 48.34
N GLY A 54 20.96 -30.24 47.97
CA GLY A 54 20.89 -30.82 46.65
C GLY A 54 19.52 -30.68 45.97
N ALA A 55 19.59 -30.55 44.65
CA ALA A 55 18.44 -30.44 43.78
C ALA A 55 17.57 -31.71 43.86
N ASP A 56 16.43 -31.59 44.51
CA ASP A 56 15.37 -32.59 44.50
C ASP A 56 14.62 -32.50 43.16
N THR A 57 14.88 -33.47 42.27
CA THR A 57 14.32 -33.54 40.91
C THR A 57 12.89 -34.08 40.85
N THR A 58 12.19 -34.19 41.99
CA THR A 58 10.87 -34.81 42.07
C THR A 58 9.72 -33.80 42.32
N ARG A 59 9.92 -32.52 42.17
CA ARG A 59 8.80 -31.59 42.17
C ARG A 59 7.97 -31.77 40.91
N PRO A 60 6.68 -32.17 41.01
CA PRO A 60 5.81 -32.18 39.86
C PRO A 60 5.77 -30.75 39.30
N LYS A 61 6.01 -30.58 37.99
CA LYS A 61 5.77 -29.34 37.30
C LYS A 61 4.31 -29.01 37.48
N VAL A 62 4.00 -28.11 38.41
CA VAL A 62 2.68 -27.50 38.50
C VAL A 62 2.42 -26.85 37.14
N PRO A 63 1.40 -27.28 36.39
CA PRO A 63 1.08 -26.60 35.14
C PRO A 63 0.77 -25.15 35.55
N LEU A 64 1.55 -24.21 35.01
CA LEU A 64 1.20 -22.79 35.13
C LEU A 64 -0.24 -22.65 34.65
N PRO A 65 -1.12 -21.98 35.40
CA PRO A 65 -2.50 -21.83 34.99
C PRO A 65 -2.51 -21.30 33.57
N ALA A 66 -3.15 -22.05 32.68
CA ALA A 66 -3.41 -21.62 31.33
C ALA A 66 -3.97 -20.21 31.41
N ASP A 67 -3.47 -19.31 30.62
CA ASP A 67 -3.83 -17.90 30.58
C ASP A 67 -5.37 -17.78 30.54
N THR A 68 -6.00 -17.64 31.72
CA THR A 68 -7.44 -17.62 31.89
C THR A 68 -8.03 -16.23 31.64
N LEU A 69 -7.27 -15.36 30.98
CA LEU A 69 -7.85 -14.15 30.42
C LEU A 69 -8.95 -14.57 29.44
N PRO A 70 -10.19 -14.13 29.62
CA PRO A 70 -11.24 -14.48 28.67
C PRO A 70 -10.77 -14.11 27.27
N ARG A 71 -10.60 -15.13 26.43
CA ARG A 71 -10.29 -14.93 25.02
C ARG A 71 -11.40 -14.07 24.45
N ASP A 72 -11.03 -12.90 24.02
CA ASP A 72 -11.95 -11.96 23.39
C ASP A 72 -12.46 -12.58 22.09
N THR A 73 -13.64 -13.18 22.14
CA THR A 73 -14.17 -14.04 21.07
C THR A 73 -15.08 -13.31 20.11
N ILE A 74 -15.22 -11.99 20.24
CA ILE A 74 -16.05 -11.21 19.33
C ILE A 74 -15.27 -10.99 18.03
N LYS A 75 -15.35 -11.98 17.14
CA LYS A 75 -14.89 -11.79 15.75
C LYS A 75 -15.88 -10.90 15.03
N ALA A 76 -15.42 -9.72 14.61
CA ALA A 76 -16.19 -8.92 13.67
C ALA A 76 -16.27 -9.68 12.34
N PRO A 77 -17.44 -9.76 11.70
CA PRO A 77 -17.46 -10.15 10.30
C PRO A 77 -16.63 -9.14 9.52
N ILE A 78 -15.51 -9.61 8.97
CA ILE A 78 -14.65 -8.76 8.14
C ILE A 78 -15.32 -8.74 6.79
N ALA A 79 -15.76 -7.57 6.40
CA ALA A 79 -16.32 -7.35 5.09
C ALA A 79 -15.15 -7.25 4.08
N HIS A 80 -14.85 -8.33 3.40
CA HIS A 80 -13.96 -8.31 2.25
C HIS A 80 -14.81 -8.18 1.00
N ALA A 81 -14.65 -7.08 0.28
CA ALA A 81 -15.41 -6.86 -0.94
C ALA A 81 -15.00 -7.84 -2.06
N GLU A 82 -13.74 -8.20 -2.10
CA GLU A 82 -13.21 -9.14 -3.10
C GLU A 82 -12.06 -9.92 -2.46
N GLU A 83 -12.05 -11.24 -2.67
CA GLU A 83 -10.91 -12.08 -2.32
C GLU A 83 -10.19 -12.54 -3.57
N PRO A 84 -8.86 -12.61 -3.54
CA PRO A 84 -8.09 -13.16 -4.64
C PRO A 84 -8.48 -14.62 -4.90
N ILE A 85 -8.61 -14.96 -6.16
CA ILE A 85 -9.19 -16.23 -6.61
C ILE A 85 -8.18 -17.36 -6.56
N THR A 86 -6.92 -17.08 -6.85
CA THR A 86 -5.88 -18.10 -6.94
C THR A 86 -4.64 -17.73 -6.18
N ALA A 87 -4.12 -18.68 -5.44
CA ALA A 87 -2.76 -18.64 -4.96
C ALA A 87 -1.79 -18.93 -6.12
N ASP A 88 -0.67 -18.26 -6.16
CA ASP A 88 0.46 -18.64 -7.00
C ASP A 88 1.00 -20.02 -6.60
N THR A 89 1.77 -20.68 -7.48
CA THR A 89 2.39 -21.96 -7.18
C THR A 89 3.34 -21.89 -5.99
N THR A 90 3.98 -20.76 -5.78
CA THR A 90 4.88 -20.45 -4.67
C THR A 90 4.15 -20.04 -3.38
N GLY A 91 2.83 -19.98 -3.40
CA GLY A 91 1.99 -19.53 -2.30
C GLY A 91 1.23 -18.24 -2.63
N SER A 92 0.37 -17.81 -1.72
CA SER A 92 -0.27 -16.49 -1.83
C SER A 92 0.71 -15.43 -1.36
N TYR A 93 0.82 -14.34 -2.09
CA TYR A 93 1.46 -13.14 -1.60
C TYR A 93 0.53 -12.44 -0.62
N HIS A 94 0.50 -12.96 0.58
CA HIS A 94 -0.26 -12.40 1.67
C HIS A 94 0.71 -11.99 2.77
N LEU A 95 0.64 -10.74 3.14
CA LEU A 95 1.44 -10.15 4.21
C LEU A 95 0.50 -9.66 5.31
N ASP A 96 0.66 -10.18 6.49
CA ASP A 96 0.01 -9.66 7.68
C ASP A 96 0.74 -8.40 8.20
N ARG A 97 0.16 -7.75 9.18
CA ARG A 97 0.70 -6.52 9.76
C ARG A 97 2.12 -6.68 10.30
N ALA A 98 2.43 -7.81 10.93
CA ALA A 98 3.77 -8.07 11.46
C ALA A 98 4.78 -8.23 10.33
N GLN A 99 4.41 -8.92 9.27
CA GLN A 99 5.22 -9.10 8.08
C GLN A 99 5.42 -7.80 7.29
N ILE A 100 4.38 -6.95 7.18
CA ILE A 100 4.49 -5.62 6.56
C ILE A 100 5.54 -4.79 7.31
N PHE A 101 5.49 -4.75 8.64
CA PHE A 101 6.48 -4.01 9.43
C PHE A 101 7.87 -4.64 9.39
N ALA A 102 7.95 -5.97 9.50
CA ALA A 102 9.22 -6.71 9.42
C ALA A 102 9.85 -6.63 8.02
N SER A 103 9.08 -6.33 6.99
CA SER A 103 9.61 -6.11 5.64
C SER A 103 10.45 -4.84 5.52
N GLY A 104 10.24 -3.87 6.41
CA GLY A 104 10.84 -2.55 6.33
C GLY A 104 10.35 -1.69 5.17
N ALA A 105 9.29 -2.12 4.46
CA ALA A 105 8.71 -1.36 3.37
C ALA A 105 8.16 -0.01 3.86
N GLN A 106 8.36 1.02 3.07
CA GLN A 106 7.93 2.38 3.37
C GLN A 106 6.67 2.75 2.59
N ASN A 107 6.54 2.20 1.40
CA ASN A 107 5.38 2.33 0.54
C ASN A 107 4.98 0.98 -0.06
N VAL A 108 3.87 0.97 -0.78
CA VAL A 108 3.34 -0.25 -1.42
C VAL A 108 4.30 -0.78 -2.48
N GLY A 109 5.01 0.08 -3.19
CA GLY A 109 5.95 -0.30 -4.24
C GLY A 109 7.07 -1.20 -3.73
N ASP A 110 7.65 -0.90 -2.55
CA ASP A 110 8.69 -1.71 -1.90
C ASP A 110 8.28 -3.17 -1.68
N LEU A 111 6.99 -3.40 -1.48
CA LEU A 111 6.45 -4.75 -1.32
C LEU A 111 6.21 -5.42 -2.66
N LEU A 112 5.77 -4.65 -3.66
CA LEU A 112 5.47 -5.16 -4.99
C LEU A 112 6.72 -5.54 -5.78
N GLU A 113 7.81 -4.82 -5.56
CA GLU A 113 9.11 -5.10 -6.22
C GLU A 113 9.66 -6.49 -5.95
N ARG A 114 9.20 -7.14 -4.89
CA ARG A 114 9.54 -8.53 -4.53
C ARG A 114 8.88 -9.58 -5.43
N LEU A 115 8.04 -9.14 -6.37
CA LEU A 115 7.24 -10.02 -7.24
C LEU A 115 7.78 -10.00 -8.67
N PRO A 116 7.95 -11.17 -9.30
CA PRO A 116 8.43 -11.23 -10.67
C PRO A 116 7.54 -10.48 -11.66
N GLY A 117 8.15 -9.67 -12.52
CA GLY A 117 7.48 -8.90 -13.56
C GLY A 117 7.00 -7.51 -13.13
N ILE A 118 7.15 -7.15 -11.86
CA ILE A 118 6.90 -5.79 -11.36
C ILE A 118 8.23 -5.04 -11.29
N THR A 119 8.22 -3.82 -11.80
CA THR A 119 9.36 -2.90 -11.72
C THR A 119 8.90 -1.63 -11.02
N GLU A 120 9.43 -1.36 -9.84
CA GLU A 120 9.20 -0.10 -9.13
C GLU A 120 10.07 1.01 -9.74
N LEU A 121 9.53 2.21 -9.80
CA LEU A 121 10.16 3.42 -10.34
C LEU A 121 10.00 4.55 -9.33
N ARG A 122 11.12 5.10 -8.85
CA ARG A 122 11.19 6.18 -7.86
C ARG A 122 12.06 7.32 -8.33
N THR A 123 11.74 8.49 -7.85
CA THR A 123 12.51 9.72 -8.09
C THR A 123 13.34 10.16 -6.88
N GLY A 124 13.35 9.41 -5.80
CA GLY A 124 14.11 9.75 -4.60
C GLY A 124 13.67 8.97 -3.35
N TRP A 125 13.93 9.57 -2.20
CA TRP A 125 13.68 8.98 -0.88
C TRP A 125 12.22 9.23 -0.44
N MET A 126 11.63 8.27 0.20
CA MET A 126 10.32 8.22 0.89
C MET A 126 9.17 9.00 0.22
N VAL A 127 9.05 10.32 0.42
CA VAL A 127 7.94 11.15 -0.12
C VAL A 127 8.09 11.52 -1.58
N ALA A 128 9.22 11.17 -2.20
CA ALA A 128 9.41 11.36 -3.64
C ALA A 128 8.40 10.47 -4.40
N PRO A 129 7.88 10.93 -5.55
CA PRO A 129 6.96 10.16 -6.36
C PRO A 129 7.49 8.76 -6.64
N ALA A 130 6.63 7.77 -6.43
CA ALA A 130 6.93 6.35 -6.64
C ALA A 130 5.76 5.65 -7.31
N THR A 131 6.04 4.85 -8.32
CA THR A 131 5.04 4.04 -9.01
C THR A 131 5.63 2.68 -9.38
N ALA A 132 4.84 1.81 -10.01
CA ALA A 132 5.35 0.56 -10.55
C ALA A 132 4.72 0.25 -11.90
N THR A 133 5.44 -0.51 -12.70
CA THR A 133 4.95 -1.12 -13.93
C THR A 133 4.82 -2.63 -13.75
N TYR A 134 3.83 -3.22 -14.36
CA TYR A 134 3.76 -4.67 -14.54
C TYR A 134 3.96 -5.01 -16.01
N LEU A 135 4.99 -5.80 -16.28
CA LEU A 135 5.42 -6.16 -17.64
C LEU A 135 5.76 -4.92 -18.53
N GLY A 136 6.23 -3.84 -17.89
CA GLY A 136 6.54 -2.56 -18.54
C GLY A 136 5.37 -1.59 -18.68
N ASP A 137 4.18 -1.93 -18.23
CA ASP A 137 2.97 -1.11 -18.37
C ASP A 137 2.49 -0.57 -17.00
N ALA A 138 2.48 0.75 -16.85
CA ALA A 138 2.02 1.41 -15.62
C ALA A 138 0.50 1.28 -15.38
N ALA A 139 -0.27 0.97 -16.42
CA ALA A 139 -1.71 0.77 -16.31
C ALA A 139 -2.10 -0.61 -15.74
N ARG A 140 -1.14 -1.51 -15.54
CA ARG A 140 -1.38 -2.90 -15.15
C ARG A 140 -1.24 -3.18 -13.66
N VAL A 141 -1.02 -2.17 -12.84
CA VAL A 141 -1.02 -2.30 -11.38
C VAL A 141 -2.21 -1.55 -10.82
N ARG A 142 -3.10 -2.27 -10.15
CA ARG A 142 -4.31 -1.72 -9.53
C ARG A 142 -4.26 -1.92 -8.03
N VAL A 143 -4.66 -0.91 -7.29
CA VAL A 143 -4.70 -0.96 -5.82
C VAL A 143 -6.13 -0.82 -5.34
N PHE A 144 -6.50 -1.65 -4.39
CA PHE A 144 -7.82 -1.64 -3.76
C PHE A 144 -7.63 -1.45 -2.25
N VAL A 145 -8.26 -0.45 -1.70
CA VAL A 145 -8.27 -0.20 -0.25
C VAL A 145 -9.63 -0.60 0.29
N ASP A 146 -9.67 -1.60 1.15
CA ASP A 146 -10.92 -2.18 1.67
C ASP A 146 -11.94 -2.52 0.55
N GLY A 147 -11.49 -2.98 -0.62
CA GLY A 147 -12.30 -3.34 -1.78
C GLY A 147 -12.71 -2.18 -2.68
N LEU A 148 -12.40 -0.94 -2.32
CA LEU A 148 -12.57 0.22 -3.17
C LEU A 148 -11.32 0.44 -4.02
N GLU A 149 -11.49 0.63 -5.32
CA GLU A 149 -10.35 0.89 -6.20
C GLU A 149 -9.76 2.27 -5.91
N TYR A 150 -8.47 2.30 -5.60
CA TYR A 150 -7.75 3.54 -5.38
C TYR A 150 -7.53 4.26 -6.71
N GLN A 151 -8.10 5.44 -6.84
CA GLN A 151 -7.96 6.27 -8.02
C GLN A 151 -6.90 7.33 -7.81
N SER A 152 -6.01 7.49 -8.79
CA SER A 152 -5.22 8.71 -8.90
C SER A 152 -6.16 9.86 -9.28
N LEU A 153 -6.29 10.83 -8.39
CA LEU A 153 -7.01 12.06 -8.65
C LEU A 153 -6.07 13.21 -9.08
N ASP A 154 -4.77 12.92 -9.16
CA ASP A 154 -3.77 13.86 -9.65
C ASP A 154 -3.82 13.86 -11.18
N PRO A 155 -4.17 14.97 -11.83
CA PRO A 155 -4.27 15.04 -13.29
C PRO A 155 -2.92 14.84 -13.98
N HIS A 156 -1.82 15.23 -13.32
CA HIS A 156 -0.46 15.08 -13.86
C HIS A 156 -0.01 13.61 -13.88
N ALA A 157 -0.61 12.77 -13.05
CA ALA A 157 -0.29 11.35 -12.98
C ALA A 157 -0.88 10.53 -14.13
N ASN A 158 -1.77 11.09 -14.95
CA ASN A 158 -2.46 10.39 -16.03
C ASN A 158 -3.03 9.02 -15.59
N GLY A 159 -3.63 8.97 -14.41
CA GLY A 159 -4.17 7.75 -13.80
C GLY A 159 -3.13 6.79 -13.20
N THR A 160 -1.85 7.12 -13.25
CA THR A 160 -0.79 6.38 -12.58
C THR A 160 -0.88 6.58 -11.06
N ILE A 161 -0.67 5.52 -10.29
CA ILE A 161 -0.80 5.56 -8.83
C ILE A 161 0.53 5.98 -8.22
N ASP A 162 0.50 7.00 -7.35
CA ASP A 162 1.62 7.39 -6.51
C ASP A 162 1.60 6.58 -5.21
N TYR A 163 2.51 5.63 -5.08
CA TYR A 163 2.61 4.81 -3.87
C TYR A 163 3.16 5.57 -2.66
N ALA A 164 3.91 6.64 -2.86
CA ALA A 164 4.39 7.48 -1.76
C ALA A 164 3.23 8.15 -0.99
N ARG A 165 2.05 8.26 -1.62
CA ARG A 165 0.84 8.83 -1.01
C ARG A 165 -0.10 7.80 -0.40
N ILE A 166 0.21 6.52 -0.49
CA ILE A 166 -0.57 5.44 0.12
C ILE A 166 0.13 5.01 1.41
N PRO A 167 -0.31 5.51 2.59
CA PRO A 167 0.35 5.16 3.83
C PRO A 167 0.14 3.68 4.16
N LEU A 168 1.22 2.98 4.52
CA LEU A 168 1.16 1.58 4.96
C LEU A 168 0.77 1.43 6.44
N TRP A 169 0.88 2.47 7.23
CA TRP A 169 0.65 2.40 8.66
C TRP A 169 -0.78 2.03 9.09
N PRO A 170 -1.86 2.39 8.35
CA PRO A 170 -3.20 1.95 8.69
C PRO A 170 -3.55 0.57 8.11
N VAL A 171 -2.64 -0.07 7.37
CA VAL A 171 -2.87 -1.35 6.73
C VAL A 171 -2.62 -2.51 7.70
N GLU A 172 -3.55 -3.47 7.76
CA GLU A 172 -3.45 -4.69 8.55
C GLU A 172 -2.93 -5.88 7.74
N ALA A 173 -3.38 -5.97 6.49
CA ALA A 173 -2.99 -7.05 5.61
C ALA A 173 -2.91 -6.56 4.16
N ILE A 174 -1.99 -7.14 3.43
CA ILE A 174 -1.83 -6.92 1.99
C ILE A 174 -1.94 -8.28 1.30
N THR A 175 -2.82 -8.36 0.32
CA THR A 175 -2.90 -9.52 -0.55
C THR A 175 -2.64 -9.08 -1.98
N VAL A 176 -1.69 -9.72 -2.64
CA VAL A 176 -1.37 -9.43 -4.03
C VAL A 176 -1.82 -10.60 -4.90
N GLU A 177 -2.74 -10.31 -5.81
CA GLU A 177 -3.15 -11.22 -6.87
C GLU A 177 -2.36 -10.90 -8.13
N ARG A 178 -1.40 -11.75 -8.45
CA ARG A 178 -0.62 -11.64 -9.67
C ARG A 178 -1.33 -12.42 -10.78
N SER A 179 -2.14 -11.72 -11.54
CA SER A 179 -2.87 -12.29 -12.66
C SER A 179 -1.98 -12.37 -13.92
N ALA A 180 -2.49 -12.92 -15.02
CA ALA A 180 -1.74 -12.95 -16.27
C ALA A 180 -1.57 -11.54 -16.86
N SER A 181 -2.62 -10.72 -16.79
CA SER A 181 -2.70 -9.43 -17.47
C SER A 181 -2.47 -8.21 -16.59
N GLU A 182 -2.63 -8.34 -15.27
CA GLU A 182 -2.49 -7.23 -14.30
C GLU A 182 -2.11 -7.75 -12.92
N VAL A 183 -1.70 -6.85 -12.06
CA VAL A 183 -1.52 -7.09 -10.64
C VAL A 183 -2.58 -6.32 -9.88
N ARG A 184 -3.31 -7.00 -9.00
CA ARG A 184 -4.29 -6.42 -8.09
C ARG A 184 -3.77 -6.49 -6.67
N VAL A 185 -3.64 -5.35 -6.04
CA VAL A 185 -3.12 -5.20 -4.68
C VAL A 185 -4.28 -4.84 -3.78
N TYR A 186 -4.62 -5.72 -2.85
CA TYR A 186 -5.69 -5.51 -1.87
C TYR A 186 -5.07 -5.11 -0.54
N LEU A 187 -5.33 -3.88 -0.13
CA LEU A 187 -4.92 -3.31 1.15
C LEU A 187 -6.12 -3.36 2.09
N ASN A 188 -6.05 -4.21 3.09
CA ASN A 188 -7.04 -4.26 4.14
C ASN A 188 -6.60 -3.37 5.28
N THR A 189 -7.38 -2.34 5.58
CA THR A 189 -7.05 -1.42 6.66
C THR A 189 -7.37 -2.03 8.02
N TRP A 190 -6.59 -1.64 9.02
CA TRP A 190 -6.66 -2.19 10.36
C TRP A 190 -8.04 -2.04 11.00
N ARG A 191 -8.53 -3.14 11.61
CA ARG A 191 -9.74 -3.20 12.41
C ARG A 191 -9.47 -3.89 13.73
N VAL A 192 -9.72 -3.19 14.83
CA VAL A 192 -9.60 -3.80 16.16
C VAL A 192 -10.74 -4.79 16.36
N ASP A 193 -10.37 -6.03 16.63
CA ASP A 193 -11.29 -7.14 16.90
C ASP A 193 -11.47 -7.46 18.37
N ARG A 194 -10.71 -6.80 19.27
CA ARG A 194 -10.66 -7.08 20.70
C ARG A 194 -11.41 -6.05 21.52
N THR A 195 -11.98 -6.48 22.67
CA THR A 195 -12.62 -5.59 23.63
C THR A 195 -11.60 -4.89 24.53
N THR A 196 -10.41 -5.46 24.68
CA THR A 196 -9.29 -4.79 25.35
C THR A 196 -8.81 -3.62 24.51
N PRO A 197 -8.67 -2.42 25.06
CA PRO A 197 -8.10 -1.28 24.33
C PRO A 197 -6.71 -1.60 23.78
N TYR A 198 -6.46 -1.16 22.58
CA TYR A 198 -5.15 -1.28 21.93
C TYR A 198 -4.58 0.09 21.70
N THR A 199 -3.39 0.33 22.21
CA THR A 199 -2.63 1.56 21.97
C THR A 199 -1.24 1.18 21.46
N ARG A 200 -0.76 1.94 20.48
CA ARG A 200 0.58 1.75 19.92
C ARG A 200 1.21 3.09 19.59
N THR A 201 2.51 3.19 19.84
CA THR A 201 3.32 4.35 19.48
C THR A 201 4.55 3.86 18.71
N ASP A 202 4.87 4.52 17.60
CA ASP A 202 6.08 4.30 16.81
C ASP A 202 6.85 5.61 16.73
N ILE A 203 8.14 5.58 17.02
CA ILE A 203 9.06 6.70 16.87
C ILE A 203 10.24 6.21 16.07
N THR A 204 10.50 6.86 14.93
CA THR A 204 11.58 6.47 14.03
C THR A 204 12.31 7.73 13.58
N THR A 205 13.64 7.67 13.51
CA THR A 205 14.49 8.72 12.97
C THR A 205 15.56 8.12 12.08
N GLY A 206 16.26 8.95 11.31
CA GLY A 206 17.30 8.45 10.42
C GLY A 206 17.91 9.51 9.52
N ASP A 207 18.64 9.04 8.53
CA ASP A 207 19.28 9.89 7.53
C ASP A 207 18.24 10.67 6.72
N HIS A 208 18.72 11.64 5.93
CA HIS A 208 17.87 12.54 5.15
C HIS A 208 16.87 13.32 6.01
N GLN A 209 17.25 13.69 7.25
CA GLN A 209 16.38 14.39 8.20
C GLN A 209 15.06 13.65 8.45
N THR A 210 15.08 12.33 8.34
CA THR A 210 13.89 11.51 8.49
C THR A 210 13.47 11.45 9.94
N ASN A 211 12.21 11.82 10.20
CA ASN A 211 11.54 11.69 11.49
C ASN A 211 10.11 11.22 11.26
N LEU A 212 9.71 10.21 12.02
CA LEU A 212 8.38 9.61 11.90
C LEU A 212 7.83 9.33 13.29
N TYR A 213 6.61 9.83 13.53
CA TYR A 213 5.86 9.64 14.76
C TYR A 213 4.50 9.07 14.43
N ARG A 214 4.12 7.97 15.06
CA ARG A 214 2.80 7.34 14.90
C ARG A 214 2.15 7.08 16.23
N GLY A 215 0.85 7.29 16.29
CA GLY A 215 0.03 6.95 17.43
C GLY A 215 -1.24 6.25 16.98
N TYR A 216 -1.63 5.21 17.72
CA TYR A 216 -2.85 4.46 17.45
C TYR A 216 -3.63 4.23 18.72
N PHE A 217 -4.94 4.26 18.58
CA PHE A 217 -5.87 3.79 19.57
C PHE A 217 -7.03 3.05 18.89
N GLY A 218 -7.46 1.94 19.48
CA GLY A 218 -8.65 1.25 19.02
C GLY A 218 -9.26 0.39 20.12
N ARG A 219 -10.57 0.28 20.11
CA ARG A 219 -11.34 -0.56 21.02
C ARG A 219 -12.62 -1.04 20.37
N ARG A 220 -12.96 -2.30 20.60
CA ARG A 220 -14.29 -2.85 20.36
C ARG A 220 -15.05 -2.96 21.65
N PHE A 221 -16.32 -2.62 21.65
CA PHE A 221 -17.19 -2.74 22.81
C PHE A 221 -17.98 -4.05 22.76
N LYS A 222 -18.54 -4.44 23.89
CA LYS A 222 -19.20 -5.75 24.08
C LYS A 222 -20.40 -5.99 23.15
N HIS A 223 -21.08 -4.95 22.71
CA HIS A 223 -22.25 -5.08 21.82
C HIS A 223 -21.89 -4.99 20.33
N GLY A 224 -20.58 -4.96 20.00
CA GLY A 224 -20.09 -4.99 18.63
C GLY A 224 -19.66 -3.64 18.07
N GLU A 225 -19.81 -2.55 18.83
CA GLU A 225 -19.34 -1.23 18.42
C GLU A 225 -17.81 -1.20 18.34
N LEU A 226 -17.29 -0.41 17.42
CA LEU A 226 -15.86 -0.20 17.17
C LEU A 226 -15.56 1.29 17.13
N LEU A 227 -14.52 1.69 17.85
CA LEU A 227 -13.92 3.01 17.76
C LEU A 227 -12.41 2.88 17.55
N GLN A 228 -11.90 3.60 16.58
CA GLN A 228 -10.49 3.52 16.22
C GLN A 228 -10.03 4.83 15.62
N PHE A 229 -8.85 5.29 16.01
CA PHE A 229 -8.20 6.44 15.41
C PHE A 229 -6.68 6.26 15.42
N GLY A 230 -6.02 6.98 14.52
CA GLY A 230 -4.58 6.99 14.43
C GLY A 230 -4.07 8.25 13.76
N VAL A 231 -2.82 8.54 14.02
CA VAL A 231 -2.10 9.68 13.47
C VAL A 231 -0.70 9.26 13.09
N GLU A 232 -0.22 9.79 11.98
CA GLU A 232 1.17 9.72 11.58
C GLU A 232 1.64 11.12 11.21
N GLN A 233 2.77 11.53 11.74
CA GLN A 233 3.56 12.65 11.26
C GLN A 233 4.89 12.13 10.74
N PHE A 234 5.25 12.55 9.56
CA PHE A 234 6.45 12.12 8.86
C PHE A 234 7.14 13.30 8.21
N GLY A 235 8.44 13.45 8.42
CA GLY A 235 9.27 14.49 7.80
C GLY A 235 10.55 13.89 7.26
N THR A 236 11.02 14.38 6.10
CA THR A 236 12.26 13.92 5.45
C THR A 236 12.76 14.92 4.41
N ALA A 237 14.00 14.77 3.96
CA ALA A 237 14.52 15.40 2.76
C ALA A 237 14.63 14.35 1.65
N PRO A 238 13.81 14.40 0.56
CA PRO A 238 13.74 13.34 -0.44
C PRO A 238 15.01 13.19 -1.28
N THR A 239 15.84 14.23 -1.32
CA THR A 239 17.15 14.22 -2.00
C THR A 239 18.23 14.82 -1.09
N PRO A 240 19.50 14.38 -1.22
CA PRO A 240 20.60 14.99 -0.46
C PRO A 240 20.72 16.49 -0.75
N GLY A 241 20.58 17.30 0.30
CA GLY A 241 20.59 18.77 0.17
C GLY A 241 19.34 19.39 -0.43
N GLY A 242 18.31 18.59 -0.67
CA GLY A 242 17.02 19.06 -1.19
C GLY A 242 16.13 19.68 -0.11
N ALA A 243 15.04 20.29 -0.54
CA ALA A 243 14.06 20.88 0.35
C ALA A 243 13.40 19.80 1.24
N THR A 244 13.10 20.15 2.48
CA THR A 244 12.40 19.29 3.41
C THR A 244 10.97 19.04 2.93
N SER A 245 10.49 17.86 3.21
CA SER A 245 9.12 17.42 2.91
C SER A 245 8.52 16.83 4.16
N ASP A 246 7.22 17.01 4.35
CA ASP A 246 6.49 16.48 5.50
C ASP A 246 5.13 15.94 5.10
N GLN A 247 4.61 15.04 5.91
CA GLN A 247 3.31 14.45 5.73
C GLN A 247 2.63 14.26 7.08
N LEU A 248 1.38 14.66 7.15
CA LEU A 248 0.49 14.39 8.28
C LEU A 248 -0.68 13.54 7.81
N SER A 249 -0.83 12.35 8.40
CA SER A 249 -1.94 11.45 8.11
C SER A 249 -2.81 11.27 9.35
N LEU A 250 -4.12 11.36 9.17
CA LEU A 250 -5.12 11.15 10.21
C LEU A 250 -6.10 10.07 9.76
N MET A 251 -6.35 9.07 10.61
CA MET A 251 -7.31 7.99 10.34
C MET A 251 -8.32 7.90 11.46
N GLY A 252 -9.59 7.74 11.08
CA GLY A 252 -10.69 7.47 11.99
C GLY A 252 -11.58 6.35 11.48
N ARG A 253 -12.07 5.50 12.37
CA ARG A 253 -13.07 4.49 12.06
C ARG A 253 -14.03 4.33 13.21
N VAL A 254 -15.30 4.27 12.84
CA VAL A 254 -16.38 3.83 13.72
C VAL A 254 -17.13 2.70 13.05
N GLY A 255 -17.55 1.72 13.80
CA GLY A 255 -18.22 0.57 13.22
C GLY A 255 -19.08 -0.18 14.23
N TRP A 256 -19.86 -1.09 13.70
CA TRP A 256 -20.69 -2.00 14.46
C TRP A 256 -20.81 -3.34 13.73
N ALA A 257 -20.74 -4.42 14.47
CA ALA A 257 -20.92 -5.75 13.92
C ALA A 257 -21.65 -6.65 14.91
N ARG A 258 -22.77 -7.26 14.48
CA ARG A 258 -23.55 -8.17 15.31
C ARG A 258 -24.19 -9.25 14.46
N GLY A 259 -23.90 -10.51 14.78
CA GLY A 259 -24.37 -11.64 13.98
C GLY A 259 -23.81 -11.58 12.56
N ALA A 260 -24.69 -11.66 11.58
CA ALA A 260 -24.32 -11.57 10.17
C ALA A 260 -24.23 -10.13 9.63
N PHE A 261 -24.63 -9.13 10.41
CA PHE A 261 -24.67 -7.74 9.96
C PHE A 261 -23.44 -6.97 10.41
N SER A 262 -22.94 -6.09 9.55
CA SER A 262 -21.85 -5.17 9.85
C SER A 262 -22.10 -3.81 9.20
N ALA A 263 -21.65 -2.77 9.89
CA ALA A 263 -21.61 -1.41 9.37
C ALA A 263 -20.31 -0.75 9.80
N ASP A 264 -19.61 -0.07 8.93
CA ASP A 264 -18.45 0.73 9.30
C ASP A 264 -18.35 2.01 8.46
N ALA A 265 -17.86 3.06 9.09
CA ALA A 265 -17.47 4.30 8.46
C ALA A 265 -15.98 4.55 8.71
N TYR A 266 -15.28 4.94 7.67
CA TYR A 266 -13.84 5.16 7.67
C TYR A 266 -13.50 6.50 7.03
N LEU A 267 -12.50 7.15 7.59
CA LEU A 267 -11.92 8.39 7.08
C LEU A 267 -10.39 8.28 7.15
N LEU A 268 -9.72 8.62 6.06
CA LEU A 268 -8.29 8.85 6.00
C LEU A 268 -8.04 10.21 5.37
N GLN A 269 -7.29 11.07 6.06
CA GLN A 269 -6.79 12.32 5.51
C GLN A 269 -5.27 12.27 5.50
N VAL A 270 -4.67 12.59 4.36
CA VAL A 270 -3.23 12.72 4.16
C VAL A 270 -2.97 14.12 3.64
N HIS A 271 -2.27 14.91 4.43
CA HIS A 271 -1.74 16.21 4.02
C HIS A 271 -0.24 16.05 3.82
N SER A 272 0.27 16.43 2.65
CA SER A 272 1.68 16.31 2.32
C SER A 272 2.20 17.61 1.72
N HIS A 273 3.29 18.09 2.27
CA HIS A 273 4.14 19.09 1.66
C HIS A 273 5.37 18.41 1.09
N ARG A 274 5.61 18.57 -0.19
CA ARG A 274 6.80 18.05 -0.86
C ARG A 274 7.60 19.21 -1.41
N GLY A 275 8.84 19.36 -0.96
CA GLY A 275 9.80 20.26 -1.57
C GLY A 275 10.13 19.91 -3.00
N ALA A 276 10.73 20.82 -3.74
CA ALA A 276 11.19 20.56 -5.10
C ALA A 276 12.26 19.46 -5.11
N ILE A 277 12.18 18.55 -6.07
CA ILE A 277 13.19 17.53 -6.33
C ILE A 277 13.91 17.94 -7.60
N VAL A 278 15.19 18.26 -7.49
CA VAL A 278 16.01 18.73 -8.62
C VAL A 278 16.96 17.62 -9.03
N ASP A 279 17.00 17.34 -10.33
CA ASP A 279 18.06 16.51 -10.90
C ASP A 279 19.41 17.21 -10.76
N ALA A 280 20.43 16.45 -10.35
CA ALA A 280 21.79 16.96 -10.18
C ALA A 280 22.54 17.17 -11.52
N VAL A 281 22.01 16.64 -12.62
CA VAL A 281 22.71 16.57 -13.93
C VAL A 281 22.00 17.39 -15.00
N SER A 282 20.70 17.22 -15.18
CA SER A 282 19.91 17.82 -16.27
C SER A 282 19.24 19.12 -15.92
N ALA A 283 19.28 19.52 -14.64
CA ALA A 283 18.46 20.60 -14.06
C ALA A 283 16.94 20.38 -14.17
N ASP A 284 16.51 19.22 -14.60
CA ASP A 284 15.10 18.83 -14.54
C ASP A 284 14.64 18.83 -13.08
N SER A 285 13.42 19.27 -12.85
CA SER A 285 12.90 19.35 -11.49
C SER A 285 11.45 18.90 -11.42
N ILE A 286 11.13 18.16 -10.36
CA ILE A 286 9.75 17.98 -9.94
C ILE A 286 9.43 19.12 -8.99
N ALA A 287 8.47 19.97 -9.34
CA ALA A 287 8.13 21.15 -8.58
C ALA A 287 7.64 20.81 -7.16
N ALA A 288 7.84 21.76 -6.24
CA ALA A 288 7.27 21.68 -4.90
C ALA A 288 5.74 21.60 -4.98
N GLN A 289 5.12 20.85 -4.09
CA GLN A 289 3.69 20.64 -4.09
C GLN A 289 3.13 20.49 -2.68
N ASP A 290 2.09 21.24 -2.39
CA ASP A 290 1.23 21.02 -1.24
C ASP A 290 -0.03 20.27 -1.68
N ALA A 291 -0.33 19.16 -1.03
CA ALA A 291 -1.48 18.36 -1.40
C ALA A 291 -2.21 17.81 -0.18
N THR A 292 -3.52 17.78 -0.24
CA THR A 292 -4.37 17.14 0.75
C THR A 292 -5.29 16.13 0.07
N ARG A 293 -5.16 14.86 0.44
CA ARG A 293 -6.06 13.80 0.03
C ARG A 293 -6.95 13.40 1.20
N ARG A 294 -8.25 13.26 0.95
CA ARG A 294 -9.25 12.75 1.90
C ARG A 294 -10.02 11.62 1.25
N ASP A 295 -9.95 10.45 1.85
CA ASP A 295 -10.72 9.28 1.43
C ASP A 295 -11.67 8.91 2.57
N ALA A 296 -12.96 8.79 2.27
CA ALA A 296 -13.98 8.42 3.24
C ALA A 296 -14.95 7.40 2.63
N TYR A 297 -15.42 6.46 3.42
CA TYR A 297 -16.47 5.56 3.00
C TYR A 297 -17.40 5.16 4.15
N VAL A 298 -18.60 4.75 3.77
CA VAL A 298 -19.56 4.03 4.62
C VAL A 298 -19.86 2.68 3.97
N ARG A 299 -19.82 1.64 4.77
CA ARG A 299 -20.06 0.26 4.35
C ARG A 299 -21.16 -0.38 5.17
N LEU A 300 -22.02 -1.15 4.50
CA LEU A 300 -23.01 -2.01 5.10
C LEU A 300 -22.79 -3.42 4.55
N GLY A 301 -22.79 -4.42 5.41
CA GLY A 301 -22.54 -5.80 5.04
C GLY A 301 -23.49 -6.80 5.71
N TYR A 302 -23.77 -7.86 4.99
CA TYR A 302 -24.47 -9.05 5.47
C TYR A 302 -23.68 -10.29 5.08
N GLY A 303 -23.46 -11.18 6.03
CA GLY A 303 -22.69 -12.41 5.81
C GLY A 303 -21.19 -12.18 5.65
N THR A 304 -20.48 -13.25 5.35
CA THR A 304 -19.04 -13.24 5.10
C THR A 304 -18.74 -13.97 3.79
N PRO A 305 -17.71 -13.56 3.04
CA PRO A 305 -17.31 -14.24 1.80
C PRO A 305 -16.93 -15.71 1.95
N ASP A 306 -16.57 -16.14 3.16
CA ASP A 306 -16.08 -17.48 3.41
C ASP A 306 -17.18 -18.54 3.42
N HIS A 307 -18.39 -18.17 3.82
CA HIS A 307 -19.48 -19.12 4.06
C HIS A 307 -20.84 -18.55 3.64
N GLY A 308 -21.57 -19.29 2.84
CA GLY A 308 -22.95 -18.98 2.50
C GLY A 308 -23.10 -17.75 1.59
N PRO A 309 -24.30 -17.16 1.56
CA PRO A 309 -24.56 -15.93 0.83
C PRO A 309 -24.06 -14.72 1.62
N TRP A 310 -23.52 -13.75 0.91
CA TRP A 310 -23.10 -12.48 1.48
C TRP A 310 -23.40 -11.32 0.51
N LEU A 311 -23.57 -10.14 1.06
CA LEU A 311 -23.85 -8.93 0.31
C LEU A 311 -23.20 -7.72 1.00
N GLN A 312 -22.64 -6.79 0.23
CA GLN A 312 -22.10 -5.55 0.74
C GLN A 312 -22.43 -4.38 -0.16
N GLY A 313 -22.77 -3.27 0.47
CA GLY A 313 -22.88 -1.97 -0.18
C GLY A 313 -21.86 -1.01 0.42
N VAL A 314 -21.12 -0.30 -0.43
CA VAL A 314 -20.14 0.70 -0.02
C VAL A 314 -20.38 1.98 -0.81
N ALA A 315 -20.45 3.10 -0.10
CA ALA A 315 -20.46 4.43 -0.69
C ALA A 315 -19.20 5.17 -0.23
N SER A 316 -18.41 5.67 -1.16
CA SER A 316 -17.16 6.36 -0.86
C SER A 316 -17.03 7.67 -1.58
N THR A 317 -16.20 8.54 -1.01
CA THR A 317 -15.77 9.78 -1.64
C THR A 317 -14.27 9.93 -1.44
N ALA A 318 -13.61 10.44 -2.48
CA ALA A 318 -12.21 10.81 -2.44
C ALA A 318 -12.09 12.26 -2.92
N ARG A 319 -11.30 13.08 -2.21
CA ARG A 319 -11.02 14.46 -2.58
C ARG A 319 -9.52 14.67 -2.56
N TYR A 320 -9.02 15.29 -3.60
CA TYR A 320 -7.63 15.71 -3.74
C TYR A 320 -7.58 17.20 -4.04
N ALA A 321 -6.96 17.95 -3.16
CA ALA A 321 -6.72 19.37 -3.32
C ALA A 321 -5.20 19.60 -3.31
N PHE A 322 -4.68 20.35 -4.25
CA PHE A 322 -3.27 20.67 -4.31
C PHE A 322 -3.03 22.11 -4.77
N SER A 323 -1.92 22.65 -4.32
CA SER A 323 -1.37 23.94 -4.74
C SER A 323 0.12 23.76 -5.07
N GLY A 324 0.61 24.55 -6.00
CA GLY A 324 1.97 24.40 -6.52
C GLY A 324 2.07 23.29 -7.57
N GLY A 325 3.21 23.20 -8.17
CA GLY A 325 3.47 22.33 -9.32
C GLY A 325 3.51 23.15 -10.61
N SER A 326 4.53 22.95 -11.43
CA SER A 326 4.53 23.46 -12.81
C SER A 326 3.70 22.52 -13.67
N VAL A 327 2.87 23.09 -14.53
CA VAL A 327 2.32 22.35 -15.66
C VAL A 327 3.48 22.20 -16.63
N ALA A 328 3.95 20.98 -16.87
CA ALA A 328 4.93 20.70 -17.91
C ALA A 328 4.36 21.18 -19.25
N GLY A 329 5.15 21.95 -19.99
CA GLY A 329 4.77 22.52 -21.27
C GLY A 329 4.46 24.03 -21.27
N ALA A 330 4.46 24.70 -20.13
CA ALA A 330 4.51 26.16 -20.09
C ALA A 330 5.91 26.61 -20.52
N THR A 331 6.02 27.09 -21.74
CA THR A 331 7.20 27.86 -22.16
C THR A 331 7.47 28.97 -21.15
N THR A 332 8.73 29.20 -20.82
CA THR A 332 9.28 30.05 -19.77
C THR A 332 8.78 31.52 -19.76
N THR A 333 7.81 31.89 -20.57
CA THR A 333 7.21 33.23 -20.64
C THR A 333 5.84 33.35 -19.93
N ASP A 334 5.18 32.24 -19.58
CA ASP A 334 3.92 32.25 -18.82
C ASP A 334 4.16 31.76 -17.39
N THR A 335 4.80 32.59 -16.58
CA THR A 335 4.74 32.51 -15.12
C THR A 335 3.38 32.97 -14.59
N ALA A 336 2.29 32.57 -15.21
CA ALA A 336 1.00 32.58 -14.58
C ALA A 336 1.00 31.46 -13.55
N SER A 337 1.58 31.72 -12.36
CA SER A 337 1.30 30.92 -11.19
C SER A 337 -0.21 30.79 -11.08
N VAL A 338 -0.75 29.60 -11.33
CA VAL A 338 -2.16 29.32 -11.06
C VAL A 338 -2.34 29.46 -9.54
N LYS A 339 -2.62 30.68 -9.12
CA LYS A 339 -2.83 31.07 -7.74
C LYS A 339 -4.24 30.62 -7.36
N GLY A 340 -4.41 29.32 -7.10
CA GLY A 340 -5.67 28.77 -6.63
C GLY A 340 -5.54 27.27 -6.34
N ASP A 341 -6.18 26.82 -5.28
CA ASP A 341 -6.27 25.41 -4.96
C ASP A 341 -7.05 24.68 -6.06
N THR A 342 -6.41 23.76 -6.74
CA THR A 342 -7.09 22.89 -7.68
C THR A 342 -7.65 21.69 -6.92
N ILE A 343 -8.95 21.42 -7.11
CA ILE A 343 -9.65 20.38 -6.37
C ILE A 343 -10.22 19.37 -7.35
N TYR A 344 -9.81 18.11 -7.18
CA TYR A 344 -10.41 16.96 -7.85
C TYR A 344 -11.15 16.12 -6.84
N SER A 345 -12.29 15.61 -7.22
CA SER A 345 -13.06 14.73 -6.36
C SER A 345 -13.67 13.58 -7.14
N GLY A 346 -13.79 12.44 -6.48
CA GLY A 346 -14.43 11.27 -7.01
C GLY A 346 -15.33 10.64 -5.96
N ALA A 347 -16.37 9.98 -6.41
CA ALA A 347 -17.19 9.10 -5.59
C ALA A 347 -17.19 7.71 -6.23
N GLN A 348 -17.20 6.68 -5.39
CA GLN A 348 -17.36 5.31 -5.83
C GLN A 348 -18.46 4.65 -5.03
N TYR A 349 -19.39 4.04 -5.74
CA TYR A 349 -20.46 3.22 -5.18
C TYR A 349 -20.21 1.80 -5.60
N LEU A 350 -20.08 0.90 -4.64
CA LEU A 350 -19.82 -0.52 -4.85
C LEU A 350 -20.95 -1.33 -4.24
N LEU A 351 -21.60 -2.14 -5.06
CA LEU A 351 -22.47 -3.21 -4.62
C LEU A 351 -21.81 -4.53 -5.01
N THR A 352 -21.52 -5.36 -4.02
CA THR A 352 -20.88 -6.66 -4.26
C THR A 352 -21.52 -7.72 -3.40
N GLY A 353 -21.58 -8.94 -3.93
CA GLY A 353 -22.14 -10.07 -3.23
C GLY A 353 -21.74 -11.38 -3.85
N GLY A 354 -22.00 -12.45 -3.14
CA GLY A 354 -21.60 -13.76 -3.61
C GLY A 354 -22.15 -14.90 -2.79
N LEU A 355 -21.77 -16.10 -3.22
CA LEU A 355 -22.12 -17.36 -2.60
C LEU A 355 -20.91 -18.27 -2.56
N THR A 356 -20.61 -18.81 -1.40
CA THR A 356 -19.59 -19.85 -1.21
C THR A 356 -20.23 -21.11 -0.70
N ARG A 357 -20.20 -22.17 -1.51
CA ARG A 357 -20.77 -23.46 -1.18
C ARG A 357 -20.10 -24.60 -1.95
N TRP A 358 -19.79 -25.71 -1.27
CA TRP A 358 -19.22 -26.93 -1.88
C TRP A 358 -17.96 -26.72 -2.74
N GLY A 359 -17.06 -25.84 -2.31
CA GLY A 359 -15.86 -25.51 -3.07
C GLY A 359 -16.08 -24.55 -4.25
N LEU A 360 -17.34 -24.23 -4.57
CA LEU A 360 -17.69 -23.19 -5.52
C LEU A 360 -17.81 -21.84 -4.80
N ARG A 361 -17.13 -20.83 -5.31
CA ARG A 361 -17.26 -19.44 -4.90
C ARG A 361 -17.64 -18.61 -6.13
N LEU A 362 -18.79 -17.98 -6.05
CA LEU A 362 -19.28 -17.04 -7.06
C LEU A 362 -19.40 -15.67 -6.41
N SER A 363 -18.91 -14.66 -7.07
CA SER A 363 -19.09 -13.28 -6.63
C SER A 363 -19.30 -12.36 -7.83
N GLY A 364 -20.10 -11.33 -7.62
CA GLY A 364 -20.33 -10.28 -8.58
C GLY A 364 -20.21 -8.93 -7.91
N ALA A 365 -19.75 -7.94 -8.65
CA ALA A 365 -19.69 -6.57 -8.19
C ALA A 365 -20.16 -5.61 -9.29
N ALA A 366 -20.87 -4.58 -8.87
CA ALA A 366 -21.21 -3.43 -9.70
C ALA A 366 -20.56 -2.20 -9.06
N ARG A 367 -19.62 -1.61 -9.79
CA ARG A 367 -18.87 -0.44 -9.32
C ARG A 367 -19.22 0.76 -10.19
N TYR A 368 -19.74 1.80 -9.58
CA TYR A 368 -20.03 3.06 -10.25
C TYR A 368 -19.06 4.13 -9.78
N PHE A 369 -18.31 4.70 -10.70
CA PHE A 369 -17.42 5.83 -10.47
C PHE A 369 -18.10 7.12 -10.92
N ALA A 370 -18.00 8.15 -10.10
CA ALA A 370 -18.35 9.50 -10.48
C ALA A 370 -17.15 10.39 -10.17
N SER A 371 -16.64 11.09 -11.16
CA SER A 371 -15.58 12.10 -10.99
C SER A 371 -16.13 13.49 -11.22
N PHE A 372 -15.58 14.43 -10.47
CA PHE A 372 -15.92 15.85 -10.56
C PHE A 372 -14.61 16.62 -10.63
N ASP A 373 -14.41 17.31 -11.76
CA ASP A 373 -13.25 18.16 -11.95
C ASP A 373 -13.67 19.60 -11.67
N ARG A 374 -13.04 20.21 -10.69
CA ARG A 374 -13.15 21.63 -10.43
C ARG A 374 -11.84 22.27 -10.90
N GLY A 375 -11.74 22.52 -12.17
CA GLY A 375 -10.66 23.32 -12.75
C GLY A 375 -10.67 24.74 -12.16
N PRO A 376 -9.55 25.48 -12.24
CA PRO A 376 -9.60 26.93 -12.04
C PRO A 376 -10.73 27.46 -12.91
N SER A 377 -11.47 28.43 -12.40
CA SER A 377 -12.52 29.12 -13.17
C SER A 377 -11.82 29.84 -14.34
N ASP A 378 -11.65 29.14 -15.44
CA ASP A 378 -11.20 29.75 -16.69
C ASP A 378 -12.29 30.67 -17.13
N SER A 379 -12.14 31.95 -16.83
CA SER A 379 -12.81 33.00 -17.58
C SER A 379 -12.11 33.06 -18.94
N THR A 380 -12.53 32.21 -19.87
CA THR A 380 -12.13 32.38 -21.27
C THR A 380 -12.81 33.65 -21.76
N THR A 381 -11.99 34.65 -22.05
CA THR A 381 -12.43 35.82 -22.78
C THR A 381 -12.67 35.41 -24.23
N VAL A 382 -13.92 35.30 -24.61
CA VAL A 382 -14.31 35.07 -26.01
C VAL A 382 -14.60 36.42 -26.64
N PRO A 383 -13.98 36.77 -27.78
CA PRO A 383 -14.30 37.96 -28.52
C PRO A 383 -15.78 37.90 -28.93
N ASN A 384 -16.56 38.89 -28.54
CA ASN A 384 -17.94 39.00 -29.02
C ASN A 384 -17.91 39.53 -30.47
N PRO A 385 -18.40 38.78 -31.46
CA PRO A 385 -18.33 39.19 -32.86
C PRO A 385 -19.17 40.48 -33.14
N ASP A 386 -20.08 40.83 -32.25
CA ASP A 386 -20.98 41.98 -32.47
C ASP A 386 -20.55 43.25 -31.73
N THR A 387 -19.53 43.19 -30.89
CA THR A 387 -19.06 44.37 -30.15
C THR A 387 -17.55 44.32 -29.95
N THR A 388 -16.91 45.48 -29.80
CA THR A 388 -15.49 45.57 -29.42
C THR A 388 -15.22 45.19 -27.94
N ALA A 389 -16.24 44.68 -27.25
CA ALA A 389 -16.15 44.24 -25.87
C ALA A 389 -15.83 42.73 -25.80
N THR A 390 -14.91 42.39 -24.93
CA THR A 390 -14.61 40.98 -24.55
C THR A 390 -15.58 40.55 -23.47
N ASP A 391 -16.51 39.67 -23.82
CA ASP A 391 -17.37 39.01 -22.82
C ASP A 391 -16.60 37.86 -22.14
N SER A 392 -16.54 37.90 -20.83
CA SER A 392 -16.00 36.79 -20.04
C SER A 392 -17.09 35.73 -19.86
N ILE A 393 -17.05 34.70 -20.69
CA ILE A 393 -17.91 33.54 -20.49
C ILE A 393 -17.32 32.72 -19.34
N ARG A 394 -18.01 32.66 -18.21
CA ARG A 394 -17.73 31.69 -17.16
C ARG A 394 -18.07 30.29 -17.69
N VAL A 395 -17.08 29.54 -18.07
CA VAL A 395 -17.26 28.11 -18.33
C VAL A 395 -17.74 27.47 -17.04
N PRO A 396 -18.92 26.79 -17.03
CA PRO A 396 -19.40 26.15 -15.81
C PRO A 396 -18.35 25.18 -15.29
N CYS A 397 -17.91 25.43 -14.06
CA CYS A 397 -17.03 24.47 -13.38
C CYS A 397 -17.77 23.14 -13.27
N CYS A 398 -17.06 22.05 -13.40
CA CYS A 398 -17.51 20.72 -13.02
C CYS A 398 -18.03 19.87 -14.18
N ARG A 399 -17.10 19.32 -14.95
CA ARG A 399 -17.41 18.17 -15.80
C ARG A 399 -17.67 16.97 -14.90
N LYS A 400 -18.89 16.44 -14.99
CA LYS A 400 -19.29 15.23 -14.29
C LYS A 400 -19.14 14.05 -15.23
N HIS A 401 -18.31 13.10 -14.87
CA HIS A 401 -18.17 11.85 -15.58
C HIS A 401 -18.68 10.70 -14.70
N GLY A 402 -19.53 9.85 -15.26
CA GLY A 402 -20.02 8.65 -14.59
C GLY A 402 -19.64 7.41 -15.38
N ARG A 403 -19.14 6.38 -14.68
CA ARG A 403 -18.72 5.14 -15.30
C ARG A 403 -19.14 3.95 -14.46
N MET A 404 -19.86 2.99 -15.03
CA MET A 404 -20.22 1.75 -14.37
C MET A 404 -19.36 0.61 -14.87
N VAL A 405 -18.79 -0.15 -13.94
CA VAL A 405 -17.89 -1.27 -14.22
C VAL A 405 -18.42 -2.50 -13.48
N PRO A 406 -19.18 -3.37 -14.15
CA PRO A 406 -19.56 -4.66 -13.61
C PRO A 406 -18.38 -5.64 -13.65
N SER A 407 -18.28 -6.48 -12.64
CA SER A 407 -17.32 -7.58 -12.61
C SER A 407 -17.94 -8.85 -12.05
N VAL A 408 -17.44 -9.98 -12.51
CA VAL A 408 -17.84 -11.31 -12.05
C VAL A 408 -16.60 -12.14 -11.80
N ARG A 409 -16.62 -12.89 -10.69
CA ARG A 409 -15.60 -13.86 -10.33
C ARG A 409 -16.25 -15.20 -10.06
N ALA A 410 -15.64 -16.25 -10.56
CA ALA A 410 -16.02 -17.62 -10.27
C ALA A 410 -14.76 -18.41 -9.93
N SER A 411 -14.80 -19.18 -8.87
CA SER A 411 -13.73 -20.14 -8.57
C SER A 411 -14.31 -21.45 -8.08
N TYR A 412 -13.67 -22.55 -8.44
CA TYR A 412 -14.05 -23.88 -8.03
C TYR A 412 -12.83 -24.65 -7.58
N ASN A 413 -12.87 -25.12 -6.34
CA ASN A 413 -11.83 -25.93 -5.74
C ASN A 413 -12.33 -27.37 -5.60
N TRP A 414 -11.76 -28.26 -6.39
CA TRP A 414 -12.10 -29.67 -6.36
C TRP A 414 -10.85 -30.53 -6.18
N TRP A 415 -10.75 -31.19 -5.04
CA TRP A 415 -9.65 -32.09 -4.70
C TRP A 415 -8.27 -31.46 -4.93
N ARG A 416 -7.64 -31.70 -6.08
CA ARG A 416 -6.31 -31.19 -6.47
C ARG A 416 -6.35 -30.09 -7.53
N LEU A 417 -7.50 -29.80 -8.05
CA LEU A 417 -7.72 -28.83 -9.11
C LEU A 417 -8.42 -27.59 -8.55
N SER A 418 -7.87 -26.44 -8.82
CA SER A 418 -8.52 -25.15 -8.58
C SER A 418 -8.64 -24.43 -9.90
N LEU A 419 -9.84 -24.02 -10.23
CA LEU A 419 -10.15 -23.24 -11.44
C LEU A 419 -10.67 -21.88 -11.02
N ALA A 420 -10.32 -20.84 -11.76
CA ALA A 420 -10.88 -19.53 -11.55
C ALA A 420 -11.07 -18.77 -12.86
N ALA A 421 -12.12 -17.98 -12.90
CA ALA A 421 -12.43 -17.07 -13.99
C ALA A 421 -12.77 -15.69 -13.46
N TYR A 422 -12.32 -14.66 -14.14
CA TYR A 422 -12.62 -13.28 -13.86
C TYR A 422 -13.04 -12.56 -15.13
N GLY A 423 -14.09 -11.77 -15.03
CA GLY A 423 -14.53 -10.87 -16.08
C GLY A 423 -14.88 -9.51 -15.52
N GLU A 424 -14.38 -8.46 -16.14
CA GLU A 424 -14.73 -7.07 -15.86
C GLU A 424 -14.97 -6.36 -17.18
N GLY A 425 -16.03 -5.61 -17.28
CA GLY A 425 -16.37 -4.92 -18.51
C GLY A 425 -17.00 -3.56 -18.25
N GLN A 426 -16.75 -2.65 -19.15
CA GLN A 426 -17.45 -1.40 -19.29
C GLN A 426 -17.95 -1.34 -20.73
N GLY A 427 -19.13 -0.78 -20.97
CA GLY A 427 -19.72 -0.70 -22.31
C GLY A 427 -18.74 -0.45 -23.47
N VAL A 428 -19.18 -0.58 -24.64
CA VAL A 428 -18.49 -0.91 -25.91
C VAL A 428 -17.06 -0.37 -26.12
N ASP A 429 -16.59 0.68 -25.40
CA ASP A 429 -15.43 1.42 -25.89
C ASP A 429 -14.21 1.52 -24.98
N SER A 430 -14.20 1.02 -23.73
CA SER A 430 -13.08 1.49 -22.91
C SER A 430 -12.32 0.48 -22.05
N VAL A 431 -12.98 -0.37 -21.30
CA VAL A 431 -12.30 -1.29 -20.37
C VAL A 431 -12.87 -2.69 -20.49
N SER A 432 -12.04 -3.64 -20.79
CA SER A 432 -12.43 -5.05 -20.69
C SER A 432 -11.27 -5.87 -20.15
N ARG A 433 -11.54 -6.70 -19.16
CA ARG A 433 -10.59 -7.64 -18.59
C ARG A 433 -11.24 -9.00 -18.54
N ARG A 434 -10.56 -9.98 -19.06
CA ARG A 434 -11.00 -11.38 -19.03
C ARG A 434 -9.82 -12.25 -18.68
N GLU A 435 -9.99 -13.12 -17.71
CA GLU A 435 -8.93 -14.00 -17.27
C GLU A 435 -9.49 -15.35 -16.87
N VAL A 436 -8.76 -16.39 -17.20
CA VAL A 436 -8.98 -17.75 -16.73
C VAL A 436 -7.68 -18.27 -16.15
N SER A 437 -7.74 -18.90 -15.00
CA SER A 437 -6.59 -19.52 -14.36
C SER A 437 -6.95 -20.90 -13.83
N ALA A 438 -5.93 -21.75 -13.81
CA ALA A 438 -6.01 -23.10 -13.29
C ALA A 438 -4.78 -23.39 -12.44
N GLN A 439 -4.98 -24.13 -11.35
CA GLN A 439 -3.90 -24.66 -10.54
C GLN A 439 -4.15 -26.15 -10.32
N PHE A 440 -3.12 -26.95 -10.56
CA PHE A 440 -3.16 -28.38 -10.35
C PHE A 440 -2.08 -28.81 -9.35
N ARG A 441 -2.50 -29.43 -8.27
CA ARG A 441 -1.63 -30.00 -7.25
C ARG A 441 -1.40 -31.47 -7.56
N ALA A 442 -0.37 -31.78 -8.35
CA ALA A 442 -0.07 -33.16 -8.72
C ALA A 442 0.24 -34.00 -7.48
N PHE A 443 1.07 -33.47 -6.59
CA PHE A 443 1.44 -34.08 -5.32
C PHE A 443 1.46 -33.01 -4.22
N SER A 444 1.63 -33.39 -2.97
CA SER A 444 1.78 -32.43 -1.86
C SER A 444 2.97 -31.48 -2.03
N PHE A 445 3.97 -31.94 -2.77
CA PHE A 445 5.22 -31.21 -3.04
C PHE A 445 5.30 -30.59 -4.46
N LEU A 446 4.37 -30.91 -5.39
CA LEU A 446 4.45 -30.42 -6.77
C LEU A 446 3.14 -29.77 -7.20
N ARG A 447 3.26 -28.55 -7.68
CA ARG A 447 2.13 -27.75 -8.18
C ARG A 447 2.44 -27.18 -9.55
N PHE A 448 1.40 -27.06 -10.36
CA PHE A 448 1.41 -26.36 -11.63
C PHE A 448 0.32 -25.31 -11.62
N SER A 449 0.59 -24.14 -12.18
CA SER A 449 -0.45 -23.15 -12.43
C SER A 449 -0.29 -22.54 -13.81
N GLY A 450 -1.42 -22.15 -14.37
CA GLY A 450 -1.47 -21.42 -15.62
C GLY A 450 -2.56 -20.36 -15.53
N ALA A 451 -2.31 -19.23 -16.15
CA ALA A 451 -3.29 -18.17 -16.32
C ALA A 451 -3.18 -17.60 -17.73
N MET A 452 -4.31 -17.27 -18.30
CA MET A 452 -4.37 -16.53 -19.56
C MET A 452 -5.45 -15.47 -19.48
N GLY A 453 -5.20 -14.34 -20.13
CA GLY A 453 -6.14 -13.24 -20.10
C GLY A 453 -5.88 -12.20 -21.16
N THR A 454 -6.84 -11.32 -21.30
CA THR A 454 -6.74 -10.11 -22.10
C THR A 454 -7.15 -8.93 -21.25
N ALA A 455 -6.50 -7.79 -21.44
CA ALA A 455 -6.89 -6.58 -20.75
C ALA A 455 -6.74 -5.37 -21.68
N ARG A 456 -7.78 -4.56 -21.71
CA ARG A 456 -7.83 -3.28 -22.39
C ARG A 456 -8.05 -2.18 -21.35
N ASP A 457 -7.32 -1.10 -21.44
CA ASP A 457 -7.42 0.04 -20.53
C ASP A 457 -7.83 1.31 -21.30
N ALA A 458 -8.71 2.11 -20.70
CA ALA A 458 -9.20 3.35 -21.29
C ALA A 458 -8.12 4.42 -21.48
N ARG A 459 -7.03 4.34 -20.73
CA ARG A 459 -5.89 5.27 -20.84
C ARG A 459 -5.10 5.09 -22.13
N ILE A 460 -5.22 3.92 -22.74
CA ILE A 460 -4.56 3.58 -23.99
C ILE A 460 -5.60 3.69 -25.09
N GLN A 461 -5.57 4.79 -25.81
CA GLN A 461 -6.50 5.05 -26.94
C GLN A 461 -6.25 4.17 -28.15
N ASP A 462 -5.23 3.33 -28.14
CA ASP A 462 -4.95 2.41 -29.24
C ASP A 462 -5.98 1.27 -29.25
N THR A 463 -7.03 1.46 -30.03
CA THR A 463 -8.15 0.54 -30.16
C THR A 463 -7.78 -0.76 -30.87
N LEU A 464 -6.62 -0.83 -31.52
CA LEU A 464 -6.22 -1.94 -32.36
C LEU A 464 -5.51 -3.06 -31.60
N LEU A 465 -4.95 -2.79 -30.41
CA LEU A 465 -4.19 -3.77 -29.66
C LEU A 465 -4.89 -4.17 -28.37
N THR A 466 -5.50 -5.36 -28.36
CA THR A 466 -5.90 -6.02 -27.12
C THR A 466 -4.88 -7.13 -26.84
N PRO A 467 -3.81 -6.85 -26.06
CA PRO A 467 -2.77 -7.83 -25.86
C PRO A 467 -3.26 -9.05 -25.11
N ALA A 468 -2.82 -10.22 -25.57
CA ALA A 468 -3.02 -11.48 -24.86
C ALA A 468 -1.85 -11.70 -23.89
N TYR A 469 -2.17 -12.14 -22.70
CA TYR A 469 -1.22 -12.45 -21.64
C TYR A 469 -1.32 -13.93 -21.27
N ARG A 470 -0.18 -14.57 -21.03
CA ARG A 470 -0.12 -15.95 -20.56
C ARG A 470 0.94 -16.08 -19.48
N ARG A 471 0.66 -16.85 -18.46
CA ARG A 471 1.59 -17.18 -17.39
C ARG A 471 1.52 -18.68 -17.12
N LEU A 472 2.66 -19.33 -17.08
CA LEU A 472 2.78 -20.75 -16.75
C LEU A 472 3.84 -20.88 -15.66
N GLU A 473 3.53 -21.61 -14.62
CA GLU A 473 4.41 -21.80 -13.47
C GLU A 473 4.38 -23.25 -12.98
N ALA A 474 5.53 -23.70 -12.49
CA ALA A 474 5.65 -24.93 -11.74
C ALA A 474 6.36 -24.65 -10.42
N GLY A 475 5.95 -25.31 -9.36
CA GLY A 475 6.54 -25.14 -8.03
C GLY A 475 6.74 -26.48 -7.34
N LEU A 476 7.94 -26.63 -6.77
CA LEU A 476 8.35 -27.78 -6.00
C LEU A 476 8.51 -27.37 -4.53
N ARG A 477 7.85 -28.07 -3.63
CA ARG A 477 8.00 -27.89 -2.19
C ARG A 477 8.95 -28.93 -1.61
N ILE A 478 10.00 -28.46 -0.95
CA ILE A 478 10.97 -29.28 -0.24
C ILE A 478 10.86 -28.92 1.24
N HIS A 479 10.15 -29.73 2.03
CA HIS A 479 9.78 -29.43 3.42
C HIS A 479 8.97 -28.11 3.50
N ASP A 480 9.57 -27.05 4.05
CA ASP A 480 8.95 -25.72 4.20
C ASP A 480 9.50 -24.69 3.20
N PHE A 481 10.24 -25.15 2.21
CA PHE A 481 10.86 -24.33 1.19
C PHE A 481 10.25 -24.60 -0.18
N TRP A 482 9.88 -23.54 -0.89
CA TRP A 482 9.37 -23.60 -2.26
C TRP A 482 10.44 -23.16 -3.25
N VAL A 483 10.61 -23.95 -4.30
CA VAL A 483 11.34 -23.58 -5.51
C VAL A 483 10.30 -23.54 -6.63
N GLY A 484 10.11 -22.38 -7.21
CA GLY A 484 9.19 -22.18 -8.31
C GLY A 484 9.89 -21.59 -9.52
N GLY A 485 9.25 -21.69 -10.66
CA GLY A 485 9.72 -21.05 -11.87
C GLY A 485 8.67 -21.09 -12.94
N GLY A 486 8.84 -20.25 -13.95
CA GLY A 486 7.85 -20.19 -14.99
C GLY A 486 8.16 -19.20 -16.10
N THR A 487 7.17 -18.98 -16.93
CA THR A 487 7.21 -18.05 -18.04
C THR A 487 6.03 -17.11 -18.01
N ILE A 488 6.28 -15.87 -18.38
CA ILE A 488 5.26 -14.84 -18.61
C ILE A 488 5.39 -14.39 -20.06
N MET A 489 4.29 -14.39 -20.80
CA MET A 489 4.24 -13.96 -22.18
C MET A 489 3.26 -12.80 -22.30
N ARG A 490 3.69 -11.72 -22.90
CA ARG A 490 2.88 -10.57 -23.27
C ARG A 490 2.82 -10.47 -24.79
N GLY A 491 1.63 -10.35 -25.36
CA GLY A 491 1.46 -10.00 -26.76
C GLY A 491 1.95 -8.59 -27.07
N ALA A 492 1.97 -8.21 -28.33
CA ALA A 492 2.25 -6.83 -28.74
C ALA A 492 1.29 -5.88 -28.03
N ALA A 493 1.81 -4.82 -27.45
CA ALA A 493 1.04 -3.91 -26.58
C ALA A 493 1.49 -2.46 -26.74
N ALA A 494 0.52 -1.55 -26.53
CA ALA A 494 0.81 -0.19 -26.17
C ALA A 494 0.97 -0.11 -24.65
N LEU A 495 2.07 0.45 -24.19
CA LEU A 495 2.44 0.57 -22.78
C LEU A 495 2.12 1.97 -22.28
N ALA A 496 1.36 2.07 -21.19
CA ALA A 496 1.14 3.34 -20.51
C ALA A 496 2.43 3.83 -19.86
N ALA A 497 2.77 5.08 -20.10
CA ALA A 497 3.94 5.70 -19.49
C ALA A 497 3.71 5.97 -17.99
N PRO A 498 4.72 5.81 -17.14
CA PRO A 498 4.70 6.22 -15.74
C PRO A 498 4.97 7.73 -15.59
N THR A 499 4.12 8.57 -16.20
CA THR A 499 4.29 10.04 -16.26
C THR A 499 4.39 10.72 -14.90
N LEU A 500 3.88 10.09 -13.84
CA LEU A 500 3.99 10.59 -12.47
C LEU A 500 5.44 10.84 -12.01
N VAL A 501 6.36 9.99 -12.43
CA VAL A 501 7.76 10.05 -11.98
C VAL A 501 8.64 10.89 -12.90
N ASN A 502 8.22 11.06 -14.14
CA ASN A 502 8.81 11.98 -15.11
C ASN A 502 7.76 12.26 -16.20
N ASP A 503 7.36 13.49 -16.36
CA ASP A 503 6.29 13.93 -17.28
C ASP A 503 6.69 13.91 -18.76
N SER A 504 7.99 13.86 -19.05
CA SER A 504 8.52 13.68 -20.40
C SER A 504 8.35 12.25 -20.95
N LEU A 505 7.97 11.28 -20.10
CA LEU A 505 7.77 9.90 -20.50
C LEU A 505 6.51 9.76 -21.37
N THR A 506 6.63 9.00 -22.43
CA THR A 506 5.56 8.85 -23.42
C THR A 506 5.07 7.42 -23.55
N MET A 507 3.81 7.26 -23.98
CA MET A 507 3.28 5.95 -24.34
C MET A 507 4.13 5.32 -25.45
N ALA A 508 4.43 4.04 -25.34
CA ALA A 508 5.24 3.31 -26.28
C ALA A 508 4.55 2.04 -26.78
N ARG A 509 4.84 1.67 -28.02
CA ARG A 509 4.43 0.37 -28.57
C ARG A 509 5.59 -0.60 -28.51
N GLU A 510 5.32 -1.78 -27.98
CA GLU A 510 6.30 -2.87 -27.94
C GLU A 510 5.77 -4.13 -28.63
N PRO A 511 6.64 -4.89 -29.29
CA PRO A 511 6.30 -6.21 -29.79
C PRO A 511 5.99 -7.19 -28.65
N SER A 512 5.61 -8.40 -29.02
CA SER A 512 5.45 -9.49 -28.04
C SER A 512 6.77 -9.79 -27.33
N ALA A 513 6.69 -10.03 -26.03
CA ALA A 513 7.85 -10.34 -25.22
C ALA A 513 7.58 -11.50 -24.25
N THR A 514 8.63 -12.28 -23.96
CA THR A 514 8.57 -13.40 -23.04
C THR A 514 9.59 -13.21 -21.94
N ALA A 515 9.18 -13.42 -20.70
CA ALA A 515 10.07 -13.49 -19.55
C ALA A 515 10.11 -14.89 -18.99
N THR A 516 11.26 -15.31 -18.50
CA THR A 516 11.43 -16.49 -17.66
C THR A 516 11.84 -16.06 -16.25
N PHE A 517 11.36 -16.76 -15.25
CA PHE A 517 11.70 -16.44 -13.87
C PHE A 517 11.82 -17.68 -13.01
N ILE A 518 12.56 -17.53 -11.92
CA ILE A 518 12.70 -18.51 -10.84
C ILE A 518 12.37 -17.79 -9.54
N THR A 519 11.69 -18.48 -8.64
CA THR A 519 11.36 -18.00 -7.29
C THR A 519 11.79 -19.00 -6.24
N LEU A 520 12.27 -18.50 -5.12
CA LEU A 520 12.65 -19.25 -3.93
C LEU A 520 11.94 -18.64 -2.74
N GLN A 521 11.23 -19.43 -1.95
CA GLN A 521 10.47 -18.90 -0.82
C GLN A 521 10.33 -19.90 0.32
N GLY A 522 10.57 -19.46 1.54
CA GLY A 522 10.28 -20.23 2.75
C GLY A 522 11.48 -20.49 3.63
N ARG A 523 11.32 -21.43 4.55
CA ARG A 523 12.35 -21.79 5.52
C ARG A 523 13.35 -22.76 4.92
N VAL A 524 14.60 -22.29 4.77
CA VAL A 524 15.72 -23.10 4.24
C VAL A 524 16.31 -23.98 5.34
N TRP A 525 16.44 -23.45 6.54
CA TRP A 525 16.99 -24.16 7.70
C TRP A 525 16.40 -23.58 8.99
N LYS A 526 16.76 -24.18 10.15
CA LYS A 526 16.27 -23.73 11.47
C LYS A 526 16.44 -22.23 11.64
N GLY A 527 15.30 -21.49 11.63
CA GLY A 527 15.28 -20.03 11.80
C GLY A 527 15.78 -19.22 10.60
N ILE A 528 16.31 -19.84 9.54
CA ILE A 528 16.77 -19.15 8.32
C ILE A 528 15.73 -19.30 7.23
N HIS A 529 15.33 -18.17 6.68
CA HIS A 529 14.35 -18.05 5.61
C HIS A 529 14.96 -17.34 4.41
N ALA A 530 14.51 -17.71 3.23
CA ALA A 530 14.86 -17.02 1.99
C ALA A 530 13.60 -16.69 1.20
N ASP A 531 13.57 -15.49 0.63
CA ASP A 531 12.57 -15.04 -0.32
C ASP A 531 13.30 -14.34 -1.46
N ALA A 532 13.30 -14.94 -2.63
CA ALA A 532 14.09 -14.45 -3.75
C ALA A 532 13.42 -14.75 -5.08
N PHE A 533 13.65 -13.89 -6.07
CA PHE A 533 13.39 -14.21 -7.45
C PHE A 533 14.49 -13.70 -8.37
N ALA A 534 14.59 -14.33 -9.52
CA ALA A 534 15.35 -13.86 -10.67
C ALA A 534 14.48 -13.93 -11.91
N LEU A 535 14.48 -12.88 -12.72
CA LEU A 535 13.68 -12.76 -13.94
C LEU A 535 14.58 -12.30 -15.09
N LYS A 536 14.35 -12.89 -16.27
CA LYS A 536 15.03 -12.52 -17.53
C LYS A 536 14.00 -12.39 -18.65
N TRP A 537 14.03 -11.27 -19.34
CA TRP A 537 13.30 -11.06 -20.59
C TRP A 537 14.07 -11.53 -21.81
N SER A 538 13.35 -11.92 -22.85
CA SER A 538 13.92 -12.35 -24.12
C SER A 538 14.59 -11.20 -24.91
N ASP A 539 14.08 -9.99 -24.73
CA ASP A 539 14.56 -8.77 -25.38
C ASP A 539 15.43 -7.95 -24.42
N SER A 540 16.45 -7.29 -24.96
CA SER A 540 17.41 -6.49 -24.19
C SER A 540 17.07 -5.01 -24.09
N THR A 541 16.14 -4.53 -24.91
CA THR A 541 15.76 -3.12 -25.03
C THR A 541 14.31 -2.85 -24.65
N GLY A 542 13.75 -3.69 -23.78
CA GLY A 542 12.39 -3.53 -23.29
C GLY A 542 12.17 -2.20 -22.58
N LEU A 543 11.03 -1.56 -22.85
CA LEU A 543 10.69 -0.24 -22.33
C LEU A 543 10.05 -0.35 -20.94
N TYR A 544 10.39 0.60 -20.05
CA TYR A 544 9.87 0.70 -18.67
C TYR A 544 10.15 -0.53 -17.80
N ARG A 545 11.07 -1.40 -18.18
CA ARG A 545 11.46 -2.61 -17.47
C ARG A 545 12.91 -3.00 -17.76
N PRO A 546 13.63 -3.57 -16.80
CA PRO A 546 14.96 -4.11 -17.03
C PRO A 546 14.90 -5.47 -17.74
N GLN A 547 15.94 -5.84 -18.48
CA GLN A 547 16.07 -7.17 -19.04
C GLN A 547 16.27 -8.24 -17.95
N TYR A 548 17.13 -7.94 -16.98
CA TYR A 548 17.39 -8.80 -15.82
C TYR A 548 16.98 -8.09 -14.55
N GLN A 549 16.23 -8.78 -13.70
CA GLN A 549 15.85 -8.29 -12.39
C GLN A 549 15.99 -9.41 -11.38
N THR A 550 16.64 -9.12 -10.25
CA THR A 550 16.69 -10.01 -9.11
C THR A 550 16.37 -9.26 -7.84
N HIS A 551 15.63 -9.90 -6.97
CA HIS A 551 15.41 -9.45 -5.61
C HIS A 551 15.60 -10.64 -4.68
N SER A 552 16.32 -10.46 -3.58
CA SER A 552 16.56 -11.51 -2.60
C SER A 552 16.50 -10.93 -1.20
N LEU A 553 15.80 -11.63 -0.32
CA LEU A 553 15.75 -11.39 1.11
C LEU A 553 16.14 -12.69 1.82
N LEU A 554 17.28 -12.70 2.50
CA LEU A 554 17.69 -13.77 3.39
C LEU A 554 17.52 -13.27 4.82
N TYR A 555 16.74 -13.97 5.64
CA TYR A 555 16.51 -13.53 7.00
C TYR A 555 16.51 -14.65 8.03
N ILE A 556 16.94 -14.28 9.23
CA ILE A 556 16.86 -15.09 10.43
C ILE A 556 15.73 -14.53 11.27
N SER A 557 14.81 -15.42 11.69
CA SER A 557 13.68 -15.08 12.55
C SER A 557 13.60 -16.13 13.65
N THR A 558 13.88 -15.73 14.90
CA THR A 558 14.00 -16.68 16.00
C THR A 558 13.64 -16.05 17.35
N ALA A 559 13.05 -16.85 18.24
CA ALA A 559 12.81 -16.49 19.63
C ALA A 559 14.03 -16.76 20.55
N LEU A 560 15.23 -16.96 19.98
CA LEU A 560 16.48 -17.27 20.67
C LEU A 560 16.30 -18.31 21.80
N LEU A 561 16.47 -19.58 21.45
CA LEU A 561 16.70 -20.70 22.38
C LEU A 561 15.54 -21.10 23.30
N ASP A 562 14.29 -20.78 22.97
CA ASP A 562 13.13 -21.08 23.85
C ASP A 562 13.31 -20.67 25.33
N ARG A 563 14.35 -19.85 25.61
CA ARG A 563 14.66 -19.37 26.96
C ARG A 563 13.69 -18.31 27.46
N PHE A 564 13.00 -17.64 26.52
CA PHE A 564 12.03 -16.59 26.84
C PHE A 564 10.62 -17.14 26.67
N PRO A 565 9.92 -17.49 27.75
CA PRO A 565 8.56 -17.99 27.67
C PRO A 565 7.62 -16.94 27.08
N ARG A 566 6.62 -17.38 26.31
CA ARG A 566 5.51 -16.55 25.82
C ARG A 566 5.86 -15.51 24.73
N ASN A 567 6.83 -15.78 23.83
CA ASN A 567 7.22 -14.83 22.79
C ASN A 567 7.63 -13.44 23.30
N THR A 568 8.15 -13.35 24.52
CA THR A 568 8.63 -12.09 25.09
C THR A 568 9.88 -11.55 24.43
N PHE A 569 10.61 -12.41 23.71
CA PHE A 569 11.79 -12.02 22.93
C PHE A 569 11.73 -12.61 21.52
N HIS A 570 11.99 -11.78 20.52
CA HIS A 570 12.11 -12.20 19.15
C HIS A 570 13.20 -11.40 18.44
N PHE A 571 14.04 -12.09 17.71
CA PHE A 571 15.13 -11.53 16.94
C PHE A 571 14.88 -11.75 15.43
N TYR A 572 14.99 -10.68 14.66
CA TYR A 572 14.93 -10.71 13.21
C TYR A 572 16.15 -9.99 12.63
N LEU A 573 16.86 -10.63 11.72
CA LEU A 573 17.94 -10.05 10.93
C LEU A 573 17.73 -10.42 9.48
N GLY A 574 17.53 -9.44 8.62
CA GLY A 574 17.32 -9.59 7.19
C GLY A 574 18.44 -8.92 6.38
N LEU A 575 18.85 -9.58 5.31
CA LEU A 575 19.76 -9.04 4.30
C LEU A 575 19.02 -9.02 2.97
N THR A 576 18.97 -7.85 2.33
CA THR A 576 18.36 -7.67 1.02
C THR A 576 19.44 -7.49 -0.04
N HIS A 577 19.19 -8.05 -1.21
CA HIS A 577 19.99 -7.81 -2.41
C HIS A 577 19.05 -7.56 -3.58
N GLU A 578 19.31 -6.49 -4.30
CA GLU A 578 18.59 -6.11 -5.50
C GLU A 578 19.58 -5.87 -6.63
N TYR A 579 19.23 -6.36 -7.80
CA TYR A 579 19.95 -6.07 -9.04
C TYR A 579 18.97 -5.84 -10.18
N ARG A 580 19.20 -4.80 -10.96
CA ARG A 580 18.51 -4.53 -12.23
C ARG A 580 19.53 -4.22 -13.32
N SER A 581 19.31 -4.76 -14.51
CA SER A 581 20.02 -4.32 -15.70
C SER A 581 19.54 -2.93 -16.15
N ALA A 582 20.14 -2.38 -17.20
CA ALA A 582 19.69 -1.12 -17.77
C ALA A 582 18.21 -1.16 -18.16
N THR A 583 17.54 -0.03 -17.97
CA THR A 583 16.14 0.19 -18.32
C THR A 583 16.06 1.32 -19.36
N TYR A 584 15.12 1.22 -20.29
CA TYR A 584 14.97 2.16 -21.39
C TYR A 584 13.64 2.93 -21.25
N PHE A 585 13.72 4.24 -21.48
CA PHE A 585 12.61 5.17 -21.29
C PHE A 585 12.39 6.03 -22.54
N PRO A 586 11.24 5.92 -23.22
CA PRO A 586 10.92 6.78 -24.35
C PRO A 586 10.54 8.19 -23.86
N LEU A 587 11.19 9.20 -24.43
CA LEU A 587 11.03 10.63 -24.11
C LEU A 587 10.43 11.41 -25.31
N GLY A 588 9.46 10.84 -26.00
CA GLY A 588 8.86 11.47 -27.18
C GLY A 588 9.87 11.70 -28.30
N ASP A 589 9.92 12.92 -28.80
CA ASP A 589 10.82 13.30 -29.90
C ASP A 589 12.31 13.27 -29.53
N ALA A 590 12.64 13.30 -28.23
CA ALA A 590 14.01 13.17 -27.74
C ALA A 590 14.56 11.73 -27.85
N GLY A 591 13.74 10.76 -28.25
CA GLY A 591 14.15 9.39 -28.48
C GLY A 591 14.00 8.51 -27.23
N VAL A 592 14.97 7.62 -27.00
CA VAL A 592 14.94 6.66 -25.89
C VAL A 592 16.16 6.87 -25.00
N GLU A 593 15.94 7.20 -23.75
CA GLU A 593 16.99 7.32 -22.74
C GLU A 593 17.26 5.98 -22.06
N ARG A 594 18.53 5.70 -21.86
CA ARG A 594 19.00 4.50 -21.15
C ARG A 594 19.45 4.84 -19.74
N VAL A 595 18.73 4.36 -18.74
CA VAL A 595 19.15 4.40 -17.33
C VAL A 595 20.05 3.19 -17.07
N PRO A 596 21.28 3.38 -16.56
CA PRO A 596 22.21 2.28 -16.25
C PRO A 596 21.62 1.31 -15.23
N GLY A 597 22.05 0.05 -15.31
CA GLY A 597 21.72 -0.96 -14.30
C GLY A 597 22.44 -0.66 -12.98
N TYR A 598 21.92 -1.21 -11.89
CA TYR A 598 22.47 -1.03 -10.54
C TYR A 598 22.35 -2.28 -9.68
N ARG A 599 23.06 -2.26 -8.56
CA ARG A 599 23.02 -3.31 -7.55
C ARG A 599 23.05 -2.69 -6.17
N THR A 600 22.08 -3.05 -5.32
CA THR A 600 22.03 -2.59 -3.94
C THR A 600 22.04 -3.76 -2.95
N ILE A 601 22.60 -3.50 -1.77
CA ILE A 601 22.55 -4.42 -0.62
C ILE A 601 22.00 -3.61 0.54
N GLY A 602 21.06 -4.21 1.27
CA GLY A 602 20.48 -3.63 2.48
C GLY A 602 20.49 -4.62 3.63
N ALA A 603 20.30 -4.10 4.83
CA ALA A 603 20.16 -4.89 6.05
C ALA A 603 19.05 -4.34 6.92
N GLN A 604 18.37 -5.23 7.64
CA GLN A 604 17.35 -4.87 8.61
C GLN A 604 17.51 -5.72 9.87
N LEU A 605 17.47 -5.05 11.02
CA LEU A 605 17.50 -5.68 12.34
C LEU A 605 16.24 -5.30 13.10
N GLU A 606 15.53 -6.27 13.67
CA GLU A 606 14.49 -6.03 14.67
C GLU A 606 14.75 -6.87 15.91
N ILE A 607 14.63 -6.24 17.06
CA ILE A 607 14.72 -6.90 18.36
C ILE A 607 13.43 -6.58 19.12
N ARG A 608 12.61 -7.60 19.34
CA ARG A 608 11.42 -7.50 20.17
C ARG A 608 11.77 -7.91 21.59
N ILE A 609 11.46 -7.05 22.54
CA ILE A 609 11.55 -7.30 23.98
C ILE A 609 10.17 -7.01 24.56
N GLU A 610 9.45 -8.06 24.95
CA GLU A 610 8.06 -7.98 25.39
C GLU A 610 7.16 -7.23 24.39
N ARG A 611 6.86 -5.96 24.67
CA ARG A 611 5.97 -5.10 23.89
C ARG A 611 6.70 -4.03 23.09
N ALA A 612 8.01 -3.92 23.26
CA ALA A 612 8.84 -2.99 22.53
C ALA A 612 9.56 -3.69 21.39
N VAL A 613 9.61 -3.08 20.24
CA VAL A 613 10.38 -3.52 19.08
C VAL A 613 11.36 -2.41 18.72
N LEU A 614 12.63 -2.71 18.86
CA LEU A 614 13.72 -1.89 18.35
C LEU A 614 13.96 -2.28 16.90
N SER A 615 14.03 -1.32 16.01
CA SER A 615 14.30 -1.56 14.59
C SER A 615 15.45 -0.71 14.10
N TYR A 616 16.27 -1.29 13.24
CA TYR A 616 17.31 -0.61 12.49
C TYR A 616 17.28 -1.11 11.05
N ARG A 617 17.31 -0.21 10.10
CA ARG A 617 17.37 -0.54 8.68
C ARG A 617 18.44 0.29 7.99
N PHE A 618 19.18 -0.37 7.14
CA PHE A 618 20.23 0.20 6.33
C PHE A 618 20.01 -0.18 4.86
N THR A 619 20.01 0.78 3.96
CA THR A 619 19.81 0.59 2.53
C THR A 619 21.03 1.02 1.74
N ASN A 620 21.24 0.38 0.58
CA ASN A 620 22.36 0.64 -0.32
C ASN A 620 23.73 0.68 0.38
N ALA A 621 24.07 -0.40 1.09
CA ALA A 621 25.32 -0.52 1.84
C ALA A 621 26.58 -0.33 0.99
N LEU A 622 26.48 -0.59 -0.32
CA LEU A 622 27.59 -0.40 -1.26
C LEU A 622 27.84 1.08 -1.59
N GLY A 623 26.90 1.98 -1.24
CA GLY A 623 26.98 3.40 -1.59
C GLY A 623 26.91 3.66 -3.10
N GLU A 624 26.28 2.76 -3.85
CA GLU A 624 26.18 2.87 -5.31
C GLU A 624 25.37 4.11 -5.69
N LYS A 625 25.88 4.84 -6.67
CA LYS A 625 25.18 5.97 -7.28
C LYS A 625 24.32 5.44 -8.41
N TYR A 626 23.01 5.52 -8.26
CA TYR A 626 22.08 4.98 -9.26
C TYR A 626 20.80 5.81 -9.39
N SER A 627 20.11 5.61 -10.50
CA SER A 627 18.78 6.13 -10.79
C SER A 627 17.85 4.99 -11.14
N GLN A 628 16.56 5.14 -10.87
CA GLN A 628 15.53 4.22 -11.34
C GLN A 628 14.74 4.81 -12.51
N VAL A 629 14.75 6.12 -12.63
CA VAL A 629 14.10 6.92 -13.69
C VAL A 629 15.12 7.91 -14.24
N PRO A 630 15.01 8.31 -15.52
CA PRO A 630 15.88 9.36 -16.06
C PRO A 630 15.88 10.61 -15.20
N GLY A 631 17.07 11.15 -14.96
CA GLY A 631 17.25 12.44 -14.33
C GLY A 631 17.24 12.45 -12.80
N PHE A 632 16.81 11.39 -12.11
CA PHE A 632 16.62 11.41 -10.64
C PHE A 632 17.51 10.40 -9.93
N LEU A 633 18.42 10.92 -9.10
CA LEU A 633 19.34 10.10 -8.32
C LEU A 633 18.70 9.58 -7.03
N MET A 634 18.86 8.30 -6.79
CA MET A 634 18.51 7.66 -5.53
C MET A 634 19.55 7.95 -4.44
N PRO A 635 19.16 7.96 -3.15
CA PRO A 635 20.11 8.10 -2.05
C PRO A 635 21.19 7.02 -2.09
N ARG A 636 22.44 7.39 -1.82
CA ARG A 636 23.54 6.43 -1.79
C ARG A 636 23.42 5.46 -0.63
N GLN A 637 23.49 5.95 0.58
CA GLN A 637 23.36 5.17 1.79
C GLN A 637 22.33 5.82 2.68
N SER A 638 21.48 5.04 3.31
CA SER A 638 20.48 5.56 4.22
C SER A 638 20.23 4.58 5.35
N SER A 639 20.19 5.11 6.56
CA SER A 639 19.84 4.37 7.76
C SER A 639 18.62 4.98 8.43
N VAL A 640 17.77 4.11 8.96
CA VAL A 640 16.58 4.50 9.73
C VAL A 640 16.49 3.57 10.93
N TYR A 641 16.26 4.13 12.11
CA TYR A 641 16.14 3.37 13.35
C TYR A 641 15.00 3.89 14.21
N GLY A 642 14.40 3.00 14.99
CA GLY A 642 13.24 3.40 15.77
C GLY A 642 12.80 2.41 16.81
N VAL A 643 11.80 2.82 17.56
CA VAL A 643 11.13 2.04 18.59
C VAL A 643 9.64 2.02 18.31
N ARG A 644 9.07 0.83 18.34
CA ARG A 644 7.65 0.58 18.29
C ARG A 644 7.19 -0.02 19.61
N TRP A 645 6.22 0.57 20.25
CA TRP A 645 5.73 0.12 21.55
C TRP A 645 4.22 -0.15 21.50
N GLU A 646 3.82 -1.35 21.85
CA GLU A 646 2.42 -1.78 21.88
C GLU A 646 1.94 -1.93 23.32
N PHE A 647 0.83 -1.28 23.63
CA PHE A 647 0.19 -1.33 24.95
C PHE A 647 -1.17 -2.01 24.81
N TRP A 648 -1.43 -2.95 25.73
CA TRP A 648 -2.74 -3.53 25.98
C TRP A 648 -3.14 -3.11 27.39
N ASN A 649 -4.11 -2.23 27.52
CA ASN A 649 -4.61 -1.76 28.81
C ASN A 649 -5.76 -2.62 29.29
#